data_c8cf0d381ce5540cdce96a893b21d77b
#
_entry.id   c8cf0d381ce5540cdce96a893b21d77b
#
_cell.length_a   1.000
_cell.length_b   1.000
_cell.length_c   1.000
_cell.angle_alpha   90.00
_cell.angle_beta   90.00
_cell.angle_gamma   90.00
#
_symmetry.space_group_name_H-M   'P 1'
#
loop_
_entity.id
_entity.type
_entity.pdbx_description
1 polymer ?
#
loop_
_entity_poly.entity_id
_entity_poly.type
_entity_poly.pdbx_seq_one_letter_code
_entity_poly.pdbx_strand_id
1 'polypeptide(L)'
;MLNILVLPSQAAIGDWHAYMAYHDVQEIEQAGNLIFVQASNNLYVYNQNDQSIQTFSKADYLSDCDIQHIAYNKSAKRLVILYNNNNIDLMNASNYEVANLSDYYTASTIGDKTVNDIYMNGKYAYLSNGFGIVKVNVADGEISDTYNLGFKVDWCEIKDNNIYAYSIQQQGQYCAALTANLLDKNNWKRVGEYVVKTQEDKSELRQLVSTLNPGGPKYNYFGFMKFANNQLYTCGGGYAVDIIRNGCVQILKDTEWNIYSDEGISSKTNVTYTNLECLDYDPSDTSHVFVGGRNGVYEYRNGVFENYYNYENSPIEIFNQIDKEYELVLGTKFDNQGNLWLLNSQAPTRSLIEYTKDKQWKTHDLPALMRLNDGGFTNKSLGRLVNMFIDSRGLLWFVNNHWTVPSLYCYQFSEDDTEERLNAYTNFTNQDGTNISVIFVRYVTEDKEGNLWIGTNAGPLLLSPNQITESSPVFTQVKVPRNDGTNYADYLLGGVDISCIAIDGANRKWFGTKGNGVYLISEENLSELHHFTTQNSPLLSDGIESIAINEKSGEVFFGTDKGLCSYMSDASTPNEEMTSDHVWAYPNPVRPDYTGLITITGLSFDADIKIVTSNGTLVHQGKSRGGTYTWDGKDLKGRKVASGIYMVQTATNEGSKGTVCKIAIIK
;
A
#
# COMPACT_ATOMS: atom_id res chain seq x y z
N MET A 1 17.17 -14.43 -37.11
CA MET A 1 16.28 -14.02 -36.01
C MET A 1 16.87 -12.77 -35.38
N LEU A 2 16.23 -11.64 -35.57
CA LEU A 2 16.65 -10.39 -34.94
C LEU A 2 16.10 -10.40 -33.50
N ASN A 3 16.96 -10.63 -32.51
CA ASN A 3 16.59 -10.40 -31.13
C ASN A 3 16.38 -8.91 -30.94
N ILE A 4 15.12 -8.49 -31.00
CA ILE A 4 14.74 -7.15 -30.50
C ILE A 4 14.87 -7.26 -28.97
N LEU A 5 15.94 -6.74 -28.42
CA LEU A 5 16.04 -6.40 -27.02
C LEU A 5 14.94 -5.36 -26.76
N VAL A 6 13.80 -5.81 -26.26
CA VAL A 6 12.83 -4.92 -25.62
C VAL A 6 13.49 -4.53 -24.31
N LEU A 7 14.15 -3.38 -24.31
CA LEU A 7 14.53 -2.73 -23.04
C LEU A 7 13.21 -2.47 -22.30
N PRO A 8 13.09 -2.83 -21.03
CA PRO A 8 11.91 -2.48 -20.25
C PRO A 8 11.74 -0.97 -20.37
N SER A 9 10.55 -0.53 -20.79
CA SER A 9 10.24 0.90 -20.82
C SER A 9 10.23 1.34 -19.36
N GLN A 10 11.17 2.22 -19.01
CA GLN A 10 11.17 2.84 -17.69
C GLN A 10 9.86 3.62 -17.56
N ALA A 11 9.12 3.43 -16.48
CA ALA A 11 7.86 4.12 -16.23
C ALA A 11 8.09 5.64 -16.27
N ALA A 12 7.18 6.37 -16.88
CA ALA A 12 7.26 7.82 -16.93
C ALA A 12 6.91 8.43 -15.56
N ILE A 13 7.50 9.59 -15.26
CA ILE A 13 7.12 10.32 -14.05
C ILE A 13 5.64 10.65 -14.09
N GLY A 14 4.95 10.34 -13.01
CA GLY A 14 3.49 10.45 -12.90
C GLY A 14 2.74 9.16 -13.17
N ASP A 15 3.41 8.12 -13.66
CA ASP A 15 2.79 6.82 -13.89
C ASP A 15 2.46 6.12 -12.57
N TRP A 16 1.32 5.42 -12.57
CA TRP A 16 0.88 4.55 -11.50
C TRP A 16 0.91 3.11 -11.95
N HIS A 17 1.22 2.20 -11.01
CA HIS A 17 1.13 0.77 -11.23
C HIS A 17 0.46 0.10 -10.01
N ALA A 18 -0.38 -0.92 -10.26
CA ALA A 18 -1.00 -1.70 -9.19
C ALA A 18 -0.45 -3.14 -9.21
N TYR A 19 -0.15 -3.67 -8.03
CA TYR A 19 0.37 -5.01 -7.82
C TYR A 19 -0.66 -5.83 -7.07
N MET A 20 -1.55 -6.51 -7.81
CA MET A 20 -2.70 -7.20 -7.24
C MET A 20 -2.48 -8.70 -7.16
N ALA A 21 -3.01 -9.33 -6.10
CA ALA A 21 -3.03 -10.77 -5.94
C ALA A 21 -4.16 -11.41 -6.75
N TYR A 22 -3.92 -12.63 -7.27
CA TYR A 22 -4.90 -13.41 -8.04
C TYR A 22 -4.91 -14.87 -7.60
N HIS A 23 -4.57 -15.15 -6.35
CA HIS A 23 -4.34 -16.52 -5.87
C HIS A 23 -5.63 -17.25 -5.48
N ASP A 24 -6.59 -16.57 -4.88
CA ASP A 24 -7.82 -17.16 -4.36
C ASP A 24 -8.98 -16.95 -5.35
N VAL A 25 -9.34 -18.01 -6.10
CA VAL A 25 -10.38 -17.96 -7.14
C VAL A 25 -11.78 -18.03 -6.51
N GLN A 26 -12.55 -16.96 -6.66
CA GLN A 26 -13.90 -16.79 -6.13
C GLN A 26 -14.97 -17.09 -7.17
N GLU A 27 -15.03 -16.31 -8.25
CA GLU A 27 -16.02 -16.43 -9.30
C GLU A 27 -15.38 -16.55 -10.69
N ILE A 28 -16.06 -17.26 -11.59
CA ILE A 28 -15.61 -17.48 -12.97
C ILE A 28 -16.79 -17.26 -13.91
N GLU A 29 -16.61 -16.44 -14.94
CA GLU A 29 -17.61 -16.17 -15.97
C GLU A 29 -17.04 -16.41 -17.37
N GLN A 30 -17.78 -17.13 -18.21
CA GLN A 30 -17.34 -17.43 -19.56
C GLN A 30 -18.08 -16.61 -20.61
N ALA A 31 -17.31 -15.90 -21.45
CA ALA A 31 -17.81 -15.11 -22.58
C ALA A 31 -17.20 -15.62 -23.90
N GLY A 32 -17.75 -16.70 -24.46
CA GLY A 32 -17.17 -17.39 -25.61
C GLY A 32 -15.80 -18.00 -25.27
N ASN A 33 -14.73 -17.54 -25.92
CA ASN A 33 -13.37 -18.02 -25.66
C ASN A 33 -12.64 -17.25 -24.53
N LEU A 34 -13.30 -16.26 -23.93
CA LEU A 34 -12.78 -15.49 -22.81
C LEU A 34 -13.31 -16.06 -21.50
N ILE A 35 -12.43 -16.28 -20.56
CA ILE A 35 -12.75 -16.68 -19.18
C ILE A 35 -12.35 -15.57 -18.25
N PHE A 36 -13.33 -14.86 -17.71
CA PHE A 36 -13.16 -13.84 -16.68
C PHE A 36 -13.12 -14.50 -15.32
N VAL A 37 -12.13 -14.17 -14.52
CA VAL A 37 -11.88 -14.78 -13.21
C VAL A 37 -11.76 -13.68 -12.16
N GLN A 38 -12.64 -13.71 -11.18
CA GLN A 38 -12.46 -12.99 -9.95
C GLN A 38 -11.60 -13.83 -9.01
N ALA A 39 -10.44 -13.29 -8.64
CA ALA A 39 -9.52 -13.96 -7.71
C ALA A 39 -8.91 -12.95 -6.75
N SER A 40 -8.88 -13.27 -5.46
CA SER A 40 -8.44 -12.38 -4.37
C SER A 40 -9.06 -10.98 -4.46
N ASN A 41 -10.35 -10.91 -4.80
CA ASN A 41 -11.16 -9.70 -5.04
C ASN A 41 -10.66 -8.82 -6.21
N ASN A 42 -9.89 -9.37 -7.13
CA ASN A 42 -9.40 -8.72 -8.35
C ASN A 42 -9.88 -9.46 -9.59
N LEU A 43 -9.61 -8.92 -10.77
CA LEU A 43 -10.07 -9.44 -12.04
C LEU A 43 -8.91 -9.74 -12.99
N TYR A 44 -8.94 -10.88 -13.62
CA TYR A 44 -8.19 -11.15 -14.83
C TYR A 44 -9.04 -11.89 -15.86
N VAL A 45 -8.60 -11.88 -17.11
CA VAL A 45 -9.19 -12.66 -18.20
C VAL A 45 -8.16 -13.58 -18.81
N TYR A 46 -8.56 -14.81 -19.09
CA TYR A 46 -7.82 -15.78 -19.88
C TYR A 46 -8.47 -15.95 -21.24
N ASN A 47 -7.70 -15.74 -22.31
CA ASN A 47 -8.15 -15.96 -23.68
C ASN A 47 -7.71 -17.35 -24.17
N GLN A 48 -8.66 -18.25 -24.36
CA GLN A 48 -8.39 -19.65 -24.80
C GLN A 48 -7.82 -19.76 -26.22
N ASN A 49 -7.97 -18.71 -27.06
CA ASN A 49 -7.48 -18.75 -28.45
C ASN A 49 -5.97 -18.62 -28.54
N ASP A 50 -5.39 -17.73 -27.78
CA ASP A 50 -3.95 -17.39 -27.80
C ASP A 50 -3.25 -17.67 -26.47
N GLN A 51 -3.99 -18.18 -25.48
CA GLN A 51 -3.53 -18.53 -24.14
C GLN A 51 -2.96 -17.32 -23.37
N SER A 52 -3.35 -16.11 -23.74
CA SER A 52 -2.93 -14.90 -23.04
C SER A 52 -3.74 -14.68 -21.76
N ILE A 53 -3.10 -14.07 -20.76
CA ILE A 53 -3.74 -13.59 -19.55
C ILE A 53 -3.58 -12.07 -19.51
N GLN A 54 -4.67 -11.36 -19.23
CA GLN A 54 -4.66 -9.93 -18.98
C GLN A 54 -5.29 -9.65 -17.63
N THR A 55 -4.61 -8.87 -16.81
CA THR A 55 -5.07 -8.41 -15.50
C THR A 55 -5.69 -7.03 -15.60
N PHE A 56 -6.59 -6.72 -14.66
CA PHE A 56 -7.28 -5.43 -14.60
C PHE A 56 -7.20 -4.85 -13.20
N SER A 57 -6.91 -3.57 -13.12
CA SER A 57 -6.80 -2.84 -11.87
C SER A 57 -7.39 -1.44 -11.97
N LYS A 58 -7.53 -0.77 -10.83
CA LYS A 58 -7.94 0.64 -10.78
C LYS A 58 -6.91 1.58 -11.45
N ALA A 59 -5.66 1.17 -11.54
CA ALA A 59 -4.63 1.95 -12.22
C ALA A 59 -4.81 2.00 -13.75
N ASP A 60 -5.47 0.98 -14.33
CA ASP A 60 -5.52 0.78 -15.78
C ASP A 60 -6.95 0.92 -16.35
N TYR A 61 -7.90 0.16 -15.83
CA TYR A 61 -9.20 -0.04 -16.47
C TYR A 61 -10.38 0.18 -15.54
N LEU A 62 -10.29 -0.27 -14.27
CA LEU A 62 -11.41 -0.36 -13.37
C LEU A 62 -11.64 0.97 -12.63
N SER A 63 -12.90 1.23 -12.29
CA SER A 63 -13.26 2.44 -11.53
C SER A 63 -12.98 2.32 -10.04
N ASP A 64 -12.87 1.07 -9.53
CA ASP A 64 -12.68 0.81 -8.11
C ASP A 64 -11.84 -0.47 -7.87
N CYS A 65 -11.66 -0.85 -6.63
CA CYS A 65 -11.00 -2.08 -6.19
C CYS A 65 -11.90 -2.87 -5.25
N ASP A 66 -11.48 -4.09 -4.88
CA ASP A 66 -12.22 -4.96 -3.95
C ASP A 66 -13.54 -5.47 -4.55
N ILE A 67 -13.44 -6.25 -5.63
CA ILE A 67 -14.57 -6.83 -6.35
C ILE A 67 -15.30 -7.84 -5.48
N GLN A 68 -16.63 -7.67 -5.34
CA GLN A 68 -17.52 -8.57 -4.63
C GLN A 68 -18.08 -9.68 -5.53
N HIS A 69 -18.57 -9.31 -6.73
CA HIS A 69 -19.18 -10.22 -7.68
C HIS A 69 -18.84 -9.86 -9.12
N ILE A 70 -18.75 -10.88 -9.98
CA ILE A 70 -18.75 -10.70 -11.43
C ILE A 70 -19.89 -11.51 -12.05
N ALA A 71 -20.53 -10.98 -13.10
CA ALA A 71 -21.56 -11.71 -13.83
C ALA A 71 -21.61 -11.28 -15.30
N TYR A 72 -21.55 -12.25 -16.24
CA TYR A 72 -21.55 -11.95 -17.67
C TYR A 72 -22.96 -11.86 -18.24
N ASN A 73 -23.31 -10.71 -18.85
CA ASN A 73 -24.54 -10.53 -19.60
C ASN A 73 -24.30 -10.87 -21.08
N LYS A 74 -24.78 -12.03 -21.51
CA LYS A 74 -24.62 -12.52 -22.88
C LYS A 74 -25.30 -11.63 -23.92
N SER A 75 -26.45 -11.05 -23.61
CA SER A 75 -27.23 -10.20 -24.56
C SER A 75 -26.57 -8.84 -24.76
N ALA A 76 -26.03 -8.23 -23.71
CA ALA A 76 -25.32 -6.97 -23.77
C ALA A 76 -23.84 -7.14 -24.12
N LYS A 77 -23.30 -8.36 -24.08
CA LYS A 77 -21.87 -8.68 -24.21
C LYS A 77 -20.98 -7.88 -23.26
N ARG A 78 -21.46 -7.68 -22.03
CA ARG A 78 -20.76 -6.96 -20.96
C ARG A 78 -20.64 -7.81 -19.70
N LEU A 79 -19.49 -7.70 -19.05
CA LEU A 79 -19.28 -8.20 -17.69
C LEU A 79 -19.77 -7.09 -16.72
N VAL A 80 -20.66 -7.47 -15.82
CA VAL A 80 -21.02 -6.65 -14.66
C VAL A 80 -19.99 -6.95 -13.58
N ILE A 81 -19.32 -5.92 -13.07
CA ILE A 81 -18.34 -6.00 -12.00
C ILE A 81 -18.90 -5.18 -10.84
N LEU A 82 -19.24 -5.84 -9.76
CA LEU A 82 -19.77 -5.22 -8.55
C LEU A 82 -18.68 -5.18 -7.49
N TYR A 83 -18.49 -4.00 -6.90
CA TYR A 83 -17.52 -3.79 -5.83
C TYR A 83 -18.15 -3.85 -4.44
N ASN A 84 -17.37 -4.12 -3.41
CA ASN A 84 -17.84 -4.20 -2.02
C ASN A 84 -18.48 -2.89 -1.50
N ASN A 85 -18.13 -1.75 -2.07
CA ASN A 85 -18.76 -0.47 -1.77
C ASN A 85 -20.06 -0.22 -2.56
N ASN A 86 -20.52 -1.20 -3.33
CA ASN A 86 -21.70 -1.15 -4.21
C ASN A 86 -21.54 -0.26 -5.47
N ASN A 87 -20.31 0.14 -5.85
CA ASN A 87 -20.06 0.69 -7.16
C ASN A 87 -20.16 -0.43 -8.22
N ILE A 88 -20.47 -0.08 -9.47
CA ILE A 88 -20.65 -1.05 -10.55
C ILE A 88 -19.90 -0.58 -11.79
N ASP A 89 -19.11 -1.47 -12.36
CA ASP A 89 -18.54 -1.32 -13.69
C ASP A 89 -19.22 -2.26 -14.68
N LEU A 90 -19.41 -1.80 -15.90
CA LEU A 90 -19.90 -2.53 -17.04
C LEU A 90 -18.81 -2.64 -18.09
N MET A 91 -18.03 -3.73 -18.07
CA MET A 91 -16.91 -3.94 -18.97
C MET A 91 -17.38 -4.62 -20.27
N ASN A 92 -17.04 -4.04 -21.43
CA ASN A 92 -17.26 -4.66 -22.72
C ASN A 92 -16.30 -5.86 -22.89
N ALA A 93 -16.83 -7.06 -23.13
CA ALA A 93 -16.03 -8.28 -23.21
C ALA A 93 -15.10 -8.34 -24.46
N SER A 94 -15.28 -7.49 -25.47
CA SER A 94 -14.48 -7.56 -26.71
C SER A 94 -13.29 -6.59 -26.74
N ASN A 95 -13.37 -5.45 -26.07
CA ASN A 95 -12.33 -4.41 -26.07
C ASN A 95 -11.94 -3.93 -24.67
N TYR A 96 -12.58 -4.49 -23.62
CA TYR A 96 -12.36 -4.18 -22.21
C TYR A 96 -12.65 -2.74 -21.80
N GLU A 97 -13.34 -1.96 -22.64
CA GLU A 97 -13.81 -0.64 -22.25
C GLU A 97 -14.81 -0.74 -21.10
N VAL A 98 -14.62 0.11 -20.08
CA VAL A 98 -15.42 0.15 -18.86
C VAL A 98 -16.31 1.38 -18.85
N ALA A 99 -17.61 1.18 -18.58
CA ALA A 99 -18.55 2.22 -18.26
C ALA A 99 -18.94 2.09 -16.78
N ASN A 100 -18.64 3.12 -15.98
CA ASN A 100 -19.01 3.12 -14.57
C ASN A 100 -20.48 3.51 -14.37
N LEU A 101 -21.18 2.74 -13.56
CA LEU A 101 -22.56 2.99 -13.11
C LEU A 101 -22.56 3.29 -11.62
N SER A 102 -22.24 4.52 -11.26
CA SER A 102 -22.14 4.98 -9.86
C SER A 102 -23.49 5.26 -9.20
N ASP A 103 -24.60 5.25 -9.94
CA ASP A 103 -25.94 5.57 -9.44
C ASP A 103 -26.36 4.70 -8.26
N TYR A 104 -26.04 3.42 -8.27
CA TYR A 104 -26.34 2.52 -7.16
C TYR A 104 -25.48 2.87 -5.92
N TYR A 105 -24.21 3.18 -6.11
CA TYR A 105 -23.29 3.61 -5.06
C TYR A 105 -23.74 4.92 -4.41
N THR A 106 -24.12 5.93 -5.21
CA THR A 106 -24.46 7.27 -4.74
C THR A 106 -25.91 7.40 -4.25
N ALA A 107 -26.80 6.46 -4.60
CA ALA A 107 -28.22 6.52 -4.22
C ALA A 107 -28.41 6.55 -2.70
N SER A 108 -29.17 7.52 -2.21
CA SER A 108 -29.61 7.62 -0.81
C SER A 108 -30.81 6.70 -0.59
N THR A 109 -30.57 5.40 -0.44
CA THR A 109 -31.64 4.43 -0.15
C THR A 109 -31.73 4.14 1.34
N ILE A 110 -32.95 3.92 1.83
CA ILE A 110 -33.21 3.42 3.18
C ILE A 110 -33.09 1.88 3.10
N GLY A 111 -31.99 1.31 3.54
CA GLY A 111 -31.79 -0.14 3.59
C GLY A 111 -30.36 -0.56 3.29
N ASP A 112 -30.07 -1.82 3.56
CA ASP A 112 -28.79 -2.46 3.26
C ASP A 112 -28.67 -2.70 1.76
N LYS A 113 -27.70 -2.05 1.12
CA LYS A 113 -27.41 -2.17 -0.31
C LYS A 113 -26.58 -3.38 -0.68
N THR A 114 -26.05 -4.13 0.28
CA THR A 114 -25.20 -5.29 0.01
C THR A 114 -25.90 -6.24 -0.95
N VAL A 115 -25.29 -6.49 -2.10
CA VAL A 115 -25.81 -7.40 -3.11
C VAL A 115 -25.44 -8.83 -2.72
N ASN A 116 -26.42 -9.70 -2.69
CA ASN A 116 -26.26 -11.11 -2.31
C ASN A 116 -26.13 -12.02 -3.52
N ASP A 117 -26.72 -11.62 -4.66
CA ASP A 117 -26.73 -12.40 -5.90
C ASP A 117 -27.05 -11.51 -7.10
N ILE A 118 -26.55 -11.90 -8.26
CA ILE A 118 -26.83 -11.26 -9.55
C ILE A 118 -27.47 -12.27 -10.49
N TYR A 119 -28.70 -12.00 -10.93
CA TYR A 119 -29.41 -12.83 -11.91
C TYR A 119 -29.51 -12.11 -13.25
N MET A 120 -29.12 -12.79 -14.34
CA MET A 120 -29.15 -12.23 -15.70
C MET A 120 -30.39 -12.69 -16.46
N ASN A 121 -31.14 -11.75 -17.05
CA ASN A 121 -32.25 -12.07 -17.96
C ASN A 121 -32.32 -11.06 -19.12
N GLY A 122 -32.14 -11.53 -20.35
CA GLY A 122 -32.03 -10.67 -21.51
C GLY A 122 -30.92 -9.64 -21.35
N LYS A 123 -31.21 -8.37 -21.60
CA LYS A 123 -30.24 -7.27 -21.42
C LYS A 123 -30.13 -6.73 -19.98
N TYR A 124 -30.84 -7.34 -19.03
CA TYR A 124 -30.94 -6.88 -17.65
C TYR A 124 -30.18 -7.75 -16.68
N ALA A 125 -29.64 -7.11 -15.64
CA ALA A 125 -29.18 -7.75 -14.42
C ALA A 125 -30.13 -7.40 -13.27
N TYR A 126 -30.45 -8.39 -12.43
CA TYR A 126 -31.28 -8.24 -11.24
C TYR A 126 -30.41 -8.49 -10.03
N LEU A 127 -30.18 -7.41 -9.25
CA LEU A 127 -29.33 -7.43 -8.06
C LEU A 127 -30.19 -7.68 -6.83
N SER A 128 -30.09 -8.85 -6.23
CA SER A 128 -30.76 -9.19 -4.97
C SER A 128 -30.01 -8.58 -3.80
N ASN A 129 -30.66 -7.80 -2.92
CA ASN A 129 -30.00 -7.07 -1.86
C ASN A 129 -30.80 -7.05 -0.53
N GLY A 130 -30.30 -6.30 0.46
CA GLY A 130 -30.88 -6.27 1.80
C GLY A 130 -32.29 -5.69 1.92
N PHE A 131 -32.83 -5.05 0.87
CA PHE A 131 -34.19 -4.47 0.88
C PHE A 131 -35.11 -4.99 -0.25
N GLY A 132 -34.54 -5.74 -1.22
CA GLY A 132 -35.32 -6.20 -2.36
C GLY A 132 -34.46 -6.54 -3.59
N ILE A 133 -34.86 -6.01 -4.76
CA ILE A 133 -34.19 -6.27 -6.04
C ILE A 133 -34.00 -4.96 -6.80
N VAL A 134 -32.80 -4.71 -7.32
CA VAL A 134 -32.51 -3.62 -8.24
C VAL A 134 -32.30 -4.18 -9.64
N LYS A 135 -33.01 -3.63 -10.62
CA LYS A 135 -32.91 -4.01 -12.03
C LYS A 135 -32.03 -3.01 -12.78
N VAL A 136 -30.95 -3.52 -13.34
CA VAL A 136 -29.98 -2.75 -14.13
C VAL A 136 -30.11 -3.10 -15.58
N ASN A 137 -30.21 -2.13 -16.46
CA ASN A 137 -30.09 -2.29 -17.90
C ASN A 137 -28.61 -2.27 -18.27
N VAL A 138 -28.04 -3.44 -18.45
CA VAL A 138 -26.59 -3.62 -18.70
C VAL A 138 -26.18 -3.07 -20.08
N ALA A 139 -27.11 -3.11 -21.06
CA ALA A 139 -26.82 -2.63 -22.41
C ALA A 139 -26.70 -1.10 -22.47
N ASP A 140 -27.61 -0.40 -21.76
CA ASP A 140 -27.69 1.06 -21.78
C ASP A 140 -26.92 1.70 -20.60
N GLY A 141 -26.54 0.92 -19.56
CA GLY A 141 -25.76 1.38 -18.42
C GLY A 141 -26.58 2.25 -17.45
N GLU A 142 -27.78 1.79 -17.08
CA GLU A 142 -28.69 2.55 -16.21
C GLU A 142 -29.44 1.63 -15.23
N ILE A 143 -29.82 2.18 -14.08
CA ILE A 143 -30.77 1.52 -13.18
C ILE A 143 -32.18 1.72 -13.74
N SER A 144 -32.83 0.62 -14.16
CA SER A 144 -34.18 0.67 -14.74
C SER A 144 -35.26 0.77 -13.67
N ASP A 145 -35.16 -0.03 -12.61
CA ASP A 145 -36.17 -0.15 -11.56
C ASP A 145 -35.56 -0.55 -10.22
N THR A 146 -36.24 -0.20 -9.12
CA THR A 146 -35.86 -0.63 -7.77
C THR A 146 -37.11 -1.20 -7.07
N TYR A 147 -37.15 -2.53 -6.90
CA TYR A 147 -38.26 -3.23 -6.26
C TYR A 147 -37.98 -3.36 -4.76
N ASN A 148 -38.51 -2.42 -3.97
CA ASN A 148 -38.33 -2.43 -2.52
C ASN A 148 -39.42 -3.32 -1.87
N LEU A 149 -39.00 -4.53 -1.49
CA LEU A 149 -39.88 -5.50 -0.84
C LEU A 149 -39.98 -5.29 0.69
N GLY A 150 -39.01 -4.51 1.26
CA GLY A 150 -38.93 -4.25 2.68
C GLY A 150 -38.26 -5.38 3.48
N PHE A 151 -37.60 -6.32 2.81
CA PHE A 151 -36.85 -7.41 3.42
C PHE A 151 -35.68 -7.85 2.50
N LYS A 152 -34.70 -8.53 3.09
CA LYS A 152 -33.53 -9.07 2.40
C LYS A 152 -33.94 -10.16 1.40
N VAL A 153 -33.53 -10.02 0.15
CA VAL A 153 -33.60 -11.04 -0.89
C VAL A 153 -32.25 -11.67 -1.07
N ASP A 154 -32.16 -12.98 -0.93
CA ASP A 154 -30.90 -13.73 -1.07
C ASP A 154 -30.58 -14.02 -2.53
N TRP A 155 -31.60 -14.34 -3.35
CA TRP A 155 -31.50 -14.53 -4.79
C TRP A 155 -32.85 -14.40 -5.47
N CYS A 156 -32.86 -14.20 -6.80
CA CYS A 156 -34.08 -14.11 -7.60
C CYS A 156 -33.94 -14.83 -8.93
N GLU A 157 -35.06 -15.15 -9.56
CA GLU A 157 -35.13 -15.70 -10.92
C GLU A 157 -36.40 -15.24 -11.63
N ILE A 158 -36.40 -15.35 -12.95
CA ILE A 158 -37.59 -15.16 -13.80
C ILE A 158 -37.96 -16.47 -14.47
N LYS A 159 -39.18 -16.92 -14.25
CA LYS A 159 -39.73 -18.14 -14.80
C LYS A 159 -41.19 -18.00 -15.09
N ASP A 160 -41.67 -18.55 -16.23
CA ASP A 160 -43.08 -18.57 -16.60
C ASP A 160 -43.76 -17.19 -16.54
N ASN A 161 -43.08 -16.13 -17.01
CA ASN A 161 -43.52 -14.73 -17.00
C ASN A 161 -43.77 -14.14 -15.61
N ASN A 162 -43.15 -14.73 -14.58
CA ASN A 162 -43.13 -14.25 -13.20
C ASN A 162 -41.70 -14.03 -12.73
N ILE A 163 -41.51 -13.06 -11.82
CA ILE A 163 -40.27 -12.88 -11.04
C ILE A 163 -40.46 -13.47 -9.65
N TYR A 164 -39.52 -14.26 -9.22
CA TYR A 164 -39.45 -14.89 -7.91
C TYR A 164 -38.31 -14.28 -7.09
N ALA A 165 -38.60 -13.96 -5.83
CA ALA A 165 -37.61 -13.49 -4.84
C ALA A 165 -37.58 -14.48 -3.68
N TYR A 166 -36.38 -14.92 -3.32
CA TYR A 166 -36.15 -15.91 -2.27
C TYR A 166 -35.47 -15.25 -1.07
N SER A 167 -36.03 -15.45 0.12
CA SER A 167 -35.54 -14.83 1.35
C SER A 167 -35.45 -15.86 2.49
N ILE A 168 -34.21 -16.10 2.97
CA ILE A 168 -33.97 -16.89 4.20
C ILE A 168 -34.56 -16.16 5.40
N GLN A 169 -34.41 -14.83 5.46
CA GLN A 169 -34.92 -14.02 6.56
C GLN A 169 -36.45 -14.17 6.71
N GLN A 170 -37.18 -14.23 5.60
CA GLN A 170 -38.63 -14.43 5.57
C GLN A 170 -39.01 -15.90 5.50
N GLN A 171 -38.05 -16.82 5.44
CA GLN A 171 -38.28 -18.26 5.25
C GLN A 171 -39.24 -18.55 4.11
N GLY A 172 -39.14 -17.79 2.99
CA GLY A 172 -40.17 -17.84 1.97
C GLY A 172 -39.68 -17.49 0.56
N GLN A 173 -40.56 -17.91 -0.37
CA GLN A 173 -40.51 -17.60 -1.77
C GLN A 173 -41.65 -16.62 -2.09
N TYR A 174 -41.35 -15.49 -2.70
CA TYR A 174 -42.30 -14.45 -3.10
C TYR A 174 -42.31 -14.38 -4.62
N CYS A 175 -43.50 -14.13 -5.19
CA CYS A 175 -43.70 -14.10 -6.64
C CYS A 175 -44.57 -12.89 -7.02
N ALA A 176 -44.23 -12.28 -8.17
CA ALA A 176 -45.07 -11.28 -8.84
C ALA A 176 -45.04 -11.52 -10.36
N ALA A 177 -46.17 -11.28 -11.04
CA ALA A 177 -46.22 -11.35 -12.50
C ALA A 177 -45.43 -10.18 -13.11
N LEU A 178 -44.65 -10.42 -14.18
CA LEU A 178 -43.91 -9.37 -14.89
C LEU A 178 -44.83 -8.30 -15.53
N THR A 179 -46.11 -8.59 -15.69
CA THR A 179 -47.12 -7.65 -16.17
C THR A 179 -47.72 -6.78 -15.07
N ALA A 180 -47.46 -7.09 -13.79
CA ALA A 180 -47.94 -6.31 -12.66
C ALA A 180 -47.01 -5.11 -12.39
N ASN A 181 -47.50 -4.14 -11.61
CA ASN A 181 -46.64 -3.07 -11.11
C ASN A 181 -45.69 -3.61 -10.02
N LEU A 182 -44.46 -3.94 -10.39
CA LEU A 182 -43.46 -4.54 -9.48
C LEU A 182 -42.94 -3.55 -8.43
N LEU A 183 -43.18 -2.24 -8.60
CA LEU A 183 -42.84 -1.20 -7.60
C LEU A 183 -43.81 -1.25 -6.40
N ASP A 184 -45.03 -1.79 -6.60
CA ASP A 184 -45.94 -2.00 -5.50
C ASP A 184 -45.68 -3.36 -4.83
N LYS A 185 -45.16 -3.32 -3.62
CA LYS A 185 -44.87 -4.52 -2.82
C LYS A 185 -46.09 -5.40 -2.56
N ASN A 186 -47.32 -4.87 -2.68
CA ASN A 186 -48.54 -5.64 -2.53
C ASN A 186 -48.78 -6.63 -3.68
N ASN A 187 -48.11 -6.48 -4.80
CA ASN A 187 -48.18 -7.41 -5.92
C ASN A 187 -47.27 -8.63 -5.72
N TRP A 188 -46.34 -8.58 -4.75
CA TRP A 188 -45.47 -9.70 -4.40
C TRP A 188 -46.19 -10.58 -3.36
N LYS A 189 -46.48 -11.81 -3.74
CA LYS A 189 -47.20 -12.77 -2.88
C LYS A 189 -46.24 -13.89 -2.45
N ARG A 190 -46.34 -14.27 -1.18
CA ARG A 190 -45.67 -15.49 -0.69
C ARG A 190 -46.33 -16.69 -1.35
N VAL A 191 -45.56 -17.52 -2.04
CA VAL A 191 -46.06 -18.67 -2.81
C VAL A 191 -45.46 -19.99 -2.34
N GLY A 192 -44.46 -19.97 -1.50
CA GLY A 192 -43.80 -21.18 -0.98
C GLY A 192 -42.78 -20.89 0.11
N GLU A 193 -42.14 -21.96 0.53
CA GLU A 193 -41.00 -21.90 1.45
C GLU A 193 -39.73 -21.50 0.71
N TYR A 194 -38.70 -21.04 1.46
CA TYR A 194 -37.39 -20.74 0.90
C TYR A 194 -36.76 -21.97 0.23
N VAL A 195 -36.19 -21.74 -0.93
CA VAL A 195 -35.43 -22.75 -1.68
C VAL A 195 -34.00 -22.25 -1.87
N VAL A 196 -33.03 -23.09 -1.62
CA VAL A 196 -31.61 -22.81 -1.85
C VAL A 196 -31.34 -22.73 -3.36
N LYS A 197 -30.60 -21.71 -3.78
CA LYS A 197 -30.20 -21.57 -5.19
C LYS A 197 -29.33 -22.74 -5.63
N THR A 198 -29.71 -23.39 -6.72
CA THR A 198 -28.88 -24.42 -7.34
C THR A 198 -27.69 -23.73 -8.01
N GLN A 199 -26.49 -24.10 -7.61
CA GLN A 199 -25.26 -23.58 -8.22
C GLN A 199 -25.02 -24.24 -9.56
N GLU A 200 -24.56 -23.46 -10.54
CA GLU A 200 -24.08 -23.98 -11.81
C GLU A 200 -22.79 -24.77 -11.60
N ASP A 201 -22.65 -25.94 -12.25
CA ASP A 201 -21.42 -26.72 -12.19
C ASP A 201 -20.34 -26.07 -13.08
N LYS A 202 -19.37 -25.43 -12.45
CA LYS A 202 -18.19 -24.81 -13.09
C LYS A 202 -16.89 -25.58 -12.79
N SER A 203 -16.98 -26.87 -12.46
CA SER A 203 -15.82 -27.71 -12.08
C SER A 203 -14.73 -27.76 -13.16
N GLU A 204 -15.09 -27.92 -14.43
CA GLU A 204 -14.14 -27.93 -15.54
C GLU A 204 -13.42 -26.59 -15.71
N LEU A 205 -14.15 -25.47 -15.58
CA LEU A 205 -13.56 -24.13 -15.62
C LEU A 205 -12.63 -23.90 -14.43
N ARG A 206 -13.01 -24.32 -13.23
CA ARG A 206 -12.15 -24.23 -12.04
C ARG A 206 -10.88 -25.06 -12.19
N GLN A 207 -10.97 -26.26 -12.78
CA GLN A 207 -9.79 -27.08 -13.06
C GLN A 207 -8.85 -26.40 -14.07
N LEU A 208 -9.38 -25.81 -15.14
CA LEU A 208 -8.56 -25.03 -16.08
C LEU A 208 -7.92 -23.82 -15.40
N VAL A 209 -8.70 -23.03 -14.70
CA VAL A 209 -8.24 -21.81 -14.01
C VAL A 209 -7.15 -22.12 -12.97
N SER A 210 -7.22 -23.27 -12.28
CA SER A 210 -6.20 -23.67 -11.31
C SER A 210 -4.81 -23.92 -11.91
N THR A 211 -4.71 -24.07 -13.24
CA THR A 211 -3.43 -24.23 -13.95
C THR A 211 -2.84 -22.91 -14.43
N LEU A 212 -3.58 -21.80 -14.32
CA LEU A 212 -3.17 -20.50 -14.81
C LEU A 212 -2.32 -19.76 -13.76
N ASN A 213 -1.38 -18.95 -14.24
CA ASN A 213 -0.58 -18.09 -13.39
C ASN A 213 -0.65 -16.63 -13.88
N PRO A 214 -1.55 -15.81 -13.35
CA PRO A 214 -1.64 -14.39 -13.68
C PRO A 214 -0.47 -13.55 -13.16
N GLY A 215 0.39 -14.11 -12.31
CA GLY A 215 1.45 -13.38 -11.62
C GLY A 215 0.91 -12.63 -10.38
N GLY A 216 1.69 -11.67 -9.91
CA GLY A 216 1.34 -10.85 -8.75
C GLY A 216 1.80 -11.45 -7.40
N PRO A 217 1.56 -10.72 -6.30
CA PRO A 217 1.80 -11.21 -4.93
C PRO A 217 0.80 -12.32 -4.57
N LYS A 218 1.09 -13.05 -3.50
CA LYS A 218 0.17 -14.06 -2.98
C LYS A 218 -1.06 -13.45 -2.31
N TYR A 219 -0.85 -12.37 -1.52
CA TYR A 219 -1.91 -11.65 -0.81
C TYR A 219 -1.80 -10.15 -1.02
N ASN A 220 -2.92 -9.44 -0.89
CA ASN A 220 -3.01 -7.98 -0.93
C ASN A 220 -2.71 -7.31 0.43
N TYR A 221 -1.80 -7.88 1.22
CA TYR A 221 -1.44 -7.38 2.54
C TYR A 221 -0.02 -6.83 2.55
N PHE A 222 0.13 -5.53 2.83
CA PHE A 222 1.39 -4.80 2.77
C PHE A 222 1.56 -3.88 3.98
N GLY A 223 1.31 -4.42 5.17
CA GLY A 223 1.43 -3.66 6.43
C GLY A 223 2.85 -3.26 6.78
N PHE A 224 3.83 -4.00 6.26
CA PHE A 224 5.25 -3.66 6.37
C PHE A 224 5.92 -3.75 4.99
N MET A 225 6.71 -2.72 4.64
CA MET A 225 7.52 -2.70 3.44
C MET A 225 8.89 -2.06 3.71
N LYS A 226 9.91 -2.59 3.04
CA LYS A 226 11.27 -2.06 3.03
C LYS A 226 11.88 -2.24 1.64
N PHE A 227 12.28 -1.16 0.99
CA PHE A 227 13.03 -1.25 -0.26
C PHE A 227 14.54 -1.23 0.02
N ALA A 228 15.26 -2.25 -0.43
CA ALA A 228 16.69 -2.37 -0.29
C ALA A 228 17.25 -3.38 -1.32
N ASN A 229 18.53 -3.27 -1.69
CA ASN A 229 19.19 -4.20 -2.60
C ASN A 229 18.45 -4.42 -3.94
N ASN A 230 17.84 -3.38 -4.48
CA ASN A 230 16.98 -3.39 -5.68
C ASN A 230 15.79 -4.33 -5.59
N GLN A 231 15.24 -4.54 -4.40
CA GLN A 231 14.02 -5.32 -4.22
C GLN A 231 13.17 -4.76 -3.08
N LEU A 232 11.87 -4.97 -3.17
CA LEU A 232 10.91 -4.60 -2.17
C LEU A 232 10.60 -5.81 -1.29
N TYR A 233 11.04 -5.76 -0.03
CA TYR A 233 10.69 -6.74 0.99
C TYR A 233 9.36 -6.38 1.61
N THR A 234 8.42 -7.34 1.68
CA THR A 234 7.11 -7.11 2.27
C THR A 234 6.69 -8.24 3.19
N CYS A 235 5.93 -7.90 4.22
CA CYS A 235 5.11 -8.85 4.95
C CYS A 235 3.73 -8.27 5.28
N GLY A 236 2.79 -9.14 5.66
CA GLY A 236 1.37 -8.85 5.67
C GLY A 236 0.93 -7.77 6.63
N GLY A 237 1.61 -7.58 7.74
CA GLY A 237 1.08 -6.80 8.86
C GLY A 237 -0.13 -7.50 9.47
N GLY A 238 -1.04 -6.71 9.99
CA GLY A 238 -2.21 -7.19 10.73
C GLY A 238 -1.88 -7.26 12.20
N TYR A 239 -2.58 -6.50 12.99
CA TYR A 239 -2.32 -6.45 14.42
C TYR A 239 -3.58 -6.77 15.19
N ALA A 240 -3.34 -7.41 16.30
CA ALA A 240 -4.31 -7.64 17.33
C ALA A 240 -5.37 -8.71 17.05
N VAL A 241 -6.28 -8.73 17.97
CA VAL A 241 -7.41 -9.62 18.06
C VAL A 241 -8.37 -9.45 16.88
N ASP A 242 -8.35 -8.26 16.27
CA ASP A 242 -9.38 -7.84 15.31
C ASP A 242 -9.00 -8.03 13.84
N ILE A 243 -7.70 -8.06 13.51
CA ILE A 243 -7.23 -8.18 12.13
C ILE A 243 -6.25 -9.35 12.03
N ILE A 244 -6.76 -10.49 11.59
CA ILE A 244 -5.94 -11.69 11.36
C ILE A 244 -5.67 -11.79 9.87
N ARG A 245 -4.39 -11.80 9.50
CA ARG A 245 -3.89 -11.99 8.14
C ARG A 245 -3.02 -13.23 8.07
N ASN A 246 -3.18 -14.02 7.03
CA ASN A 246 -2.32 -15.16 6.79
C ASN A 246 -0.85 -14.72 6.73
N GLY A 247 0.04 -15.48 7.33
CA GLY A 247 1.47 -15.23 7.28
C GLY A 247 1.99 -15.33 5.84
N CYS A 248 2.74 -14.34 5.40
CA CYS A 248 3.33 -14.33 4.09
C CYS A 248 4.50 -13.34 4.03
N VAL A 249 5.61 -13.78 3.46
CA VAL A 249 6.73 -12.94 3.05
C VAL A 249 6.78 -12.94 1.53
N GLN A 250 6.71 -11.76 0.94
CA GLN A 250 6.63 -11.57 -0.52
C GLN A 250 7.66 -10.52 -0.93
N ILE A 251 8.53 -10.88 -1.86
CA ILE A 251 9.62 -10.01 -2.30
C ILE A 251 9.41 -9.69 -3.78
N LEU A 252 9.29 -8.40 -4.09
CA LEU A 252 9.28 -7.94 -5.48
C LEU A 252 10.69 -7.57 -5.90
N LYS A 253 11.18 -8.24 -6.94
CA LYS A 253 12.44 -7.93 -7.58
C LYS A 253 12.21 -7.71 -9.08
N ASP A 254 12.60 -6.54 -9.56
CA ASP A 254 12.29 -6.07 -10.91
C ASP A 254 10.76 -6.11 -11.14
N THR A 255 10.24 -7.10 -11.85
CA THR A 255 8.80 -7.30 -12.11
C THR A 255 8.27 -8.63 -11.57
N GLU A 256 9.11 -9.41 -10.90
CA GLU A 256 8.79 -10.76 -10.45
C GLU A 256 8.60 -10.83 -8.93
N TRP A 257 7.56 -11.54 -8.52
CA TRP A 257 7.30 -11.84 -7.13
C TRP A 257 7.93 -13.18 -6.71
N ASN A 258 8.79 -13.12 -5.71
CA ASN A 258 9.30 -14.29 -5.00
C ASN A 258 8.53 -14.45 -3.69
N ILE A 259 7.68 -15.47 -3.63
CA ILE A 259 6.91 -15.80 -2.44
C ILE A 259 7.71 -16.80 -1.62
N TYR A 260 8.01 -16.45 -0.37
CA TYR A 260 8.74 -17.35 0.52
C TYR A 260 7.89 -18.56 0.90
N SER A 261 8.55 -19.71 1.03
CA SER A 261 7.88 -20.96 1.39
C SER A 261 7.14 -20.84 2.73
N ASP A 262 5.83 -21.05 2.70
CA ASP A 262 4.95 -21.00 3.88
C ASP A 262 4.23 -22.33 4.15
N GLU A 263 4.38 -23.30 3.24
CA GLU A 263 3.74 -24.60 3.37
C GLU A 263 4.25 -25.37 4.61
N GLY A 264 3.30 -25.79 5.44
CA GLY A 264 3.57 -26.62 6.60
C GLY A 264 4.29 -25.88 7.76
N ILE A 265 4.44 -24.55 7.71
CA ILE A 265 5.05 -23.79 8.83
C ILE A 265 4.22 -23.98 10.08
N SER A 266 2.89 -23.78 10.04
CA SER A 266 2.04 -23.97 11.21
C SER A 266 2.13 -25.38 11.80
N SER A 267 2.28 -26.41 10.94
CA SER A 267 2.45 -27.79 11.41
C SER A 267 3.83 -28.06 12.03
N LYS A 268 4.88 -27.37 11.53
CA LYS A 268 6.25 -27.50 12.04
C LYS A 268 6.45 -26.75 13.35
N THR A 269 5.76 -25.62 13.51
CA THR A 269 5.91 -24.71 14.66
C THR A 269 4.87 -24.95 15.75
N ASN A 270 3.80 -25.71 15.46
CA ASN A 270 2.62 -25.93 16.32
C ASN A 270 1.90 -24.62 16.73
N VAL A 271 2.06 -23.54 15.95
CA VAL A 271 1.34 -22.27 16.10
C VAL A 271 0.80 -21.81 14.74
N THR A 272 -0.22 -20.98 14.76
CA THR A 272 -0.79 -20.43 13.52
C THR A 272 0.20 -19.45 12.87
N TYR A 273 0.56 -19.70 11.62
CA TYR A 273 1.41 -18.79 10.85
C TYR A 273 0.60 -17.59 10.35
N THR A 274 0.62 -16.51 11.12
CA THR A 274 -0.27 -15.34 10.93
C THR A 274 0.36 -14.06 11.44
N ASN A 275 -0.15 -12.90 10.96
CA ASN A 275 0.20 -11.56 11.41
C ASN A 275 1.72 -11.33 11.54
N LEU A 276 2.40 -11.37 10.40
CA LEU A 276 3.82 -11.00 10.30
C LEU A 276 3.93 -9.47 10.20
N GLU A 277 4.49 -8.83 11.23
CA GLU A 277 4.44 -7.38 11.42
C GLU A 277 5.70 -6.65 10.96
N CYS A 278 6.84 -7.32 10.95
CA CYS A 278 8.13 -6.71 10.63
C CYS A 278 9.10 -7.75 10.07
N LEU A 279 10.07 -7.27 9.32
CA LEU A 279 11.20 -8.10 8.87
C LEU A 279 12.48 -7.26 8.74
N ASP A 280 13.60 -7.93 8.89
CA ASP A 280 14.91 -7.41 8.46
C ASP A 280 15.78 -8.56 7.96
N TYR A 281 16.86 -8.23 7.25
CA TYR A 281 17.78 -9.19 6.69
C TYR A 281 19.19 -8.94 7.24
N ASP A 282 19.99 -10.01 7.29
CA ASP A 282 21.40 -9.96 7.68
C ASP A 282 22.17 -9.05 6.68
N PRO A 283 22.84 -7.98 7.14
CA PRO A 283 23.60 -7.10 6.26
C PRO A 283 24.71 -7.81 5.46
N SER A 284 25.22 -8.93 5.97
CA SER A 284 26.26 -9.74 5.30
C SER A 284 25.70 -10.76 4.30
N ASP A 285 24.40 -11.11 4.42
CA ASP A 285 23.70 -12.07 3.56
C ASP A 285 22.23 -11.67 3.40
N THR A 286 21.91 -10.89 2.38
CA THR A 286 20.57 -10.36 2.14
C THR A 286 19.51 -11.42 1.82
N SER A 287 19.92 -12.67 1.60
CA SER A 287 19.02 -13.82 1.47
C SER A 287 18.59 -14.41 2.83
N HIS A 288 19.25 -14.01 3.91
CA HIS A 288 19.00 -14.43 5.28
C HIS A 288 18.07 -13.41 5.97
N VAL A 289 16.80 -13.75 6.12
CA VAL A 289 15.73 -12.85 6.56
C VAL A 289 15.11 -13.34 7.85
N PHE A 290 14.90 -12.43 8.79
CA PHE A 290 14.17 -12.66 10.03
C PHE A 290 12.87 -11.88 10.05
N VAL A 291 11.78 -12.55 10.42
CA VAL A 291 10.43 -12.01 10.35
C VAL A 291 9.76 -12.16 11.71
N GLY A 292 9.42 -11.05 12.32
CA GLY A 292 8.68 -11.01 13.58
C GLY A 292 7.19 -10.88 13.35
N GLY A 293 6.42 -11.42 14.26
CA GLY A 293 4.96 -11.37 14.18
C GLY A 293 4.26 -11.73 15.48
N ARG A 294 2.98 -12.09 15.37
CA ARG A 294 2.13 -12.47 16.50
C ARG A 294 2.68 -13.63 17.30
N ASN A 295 3.34 -14.59 16.65
CA ASN A 295 3.73 -15.86 17.23
C ASN A 295 5.24 -16.07 17.17
N GLY A 296 6.05 -15.08 17.59
CA GLY A 296 7.51 -15.20 17.65
C GLY A 296 8.23 -14.77 16.37
N VAL A 297 9.38 -15.36 16.07
CA VAL A 297 10.28 -14.99 14.97
C VAL A 297 10.56 -16.18 14.06
N TYR A 298 10.43 -15.94 12.76
CA TYR A 298 10.66 -16.91 11.69
C TYR A 298 11.94 -16.54 10.94
N GLU A 299 12.84 -17.50 10.75
CA GLU A 299 14.10 -17.35 10.03
C GLU A 299 14.01 -18.01 8.67
N TYR A 300 14.39 -17.27 7.63
CA TYR A 300 14.42 -17.74 6.24
C TYR A 300 15.80 -17.55 5.64
N ARG A 301 16.19 -18.49 4.77
CA ARG A 301 17.34 -18.34 3.90
C ARG A 301 16.98 -18.70 2.47
N ASN A 302 17.33 -17.85 1.52
CA ASN A 302 16.96 -18.02 0.11
C ASN A 302 15.43 -18.30 -0.09
N GLY A 303 14.59 -17.68 0.72
CA GLY A 303 13.13 -17.87 0.67
C GLY A 303 12.61 -19.17 1.27
N VAL A 304 13.49 -20.00 1.87
CA VAL A 304 13.14 -21.27 2.52
C VAL A 304 13.13 -21.07 4.04
N PHE A 305 12.08 -21.55 4.69
CA PHE A 305 11.96 -21.54 6.15
C PHE A 305 13.02 -22.44 6.79
N GLU A 306 13.88 -21.89 7.67
CA GLU A 306 14.94 -22.61 8.36
C GLU A 306 14.63 -22.86 9.85
N ASN A 307 14.33 -21.79 10.61
CA ASN A 307 14.14 -21.87 12.05
C ASN A 307 12.95 -21.05 12.54
N TYR A 308 12.52 -21.37 13.76
CA TYR A 308 11.49 -20.65 14.50
C TYR A 308 11.96 -20.42 15.93
N TYR A 309 11.86 -19.16 16.39
CA TYR A 309 12.24 -18.75 17.73
C TYR A 309 11.01 -18.31 18.51
N ASN A 310 10.85 -18.91 19.67
CA ASN A 310 9.72 -18.73 20.57
C ASN A 310 10.17 -18.80 22.03
N TYR A 311 9.23 -18.79 22.96
CA TYR A 311 9.51 -18.86 24.40
C TYR A 311 10.17 -20.18 24.84
N GLU A 312 10.11 -21.25 24.06
CA GLU A 312 10.71 -22.56 24.40
C GLU A 312 12.21 -22.62 24.08
N ASN A 313 12.67 -21.84 23.09
CA ASN A 313 14.06 -21.93 22.59
C ASN A 313 14.81 -20.61 22.54
N SER A 314 14.20 -19.53 23.05
CA SER A 314 14.76 -18.19 23.07
C SER A 314 14.31 -17.40 24.29
N PRO A 315 14.83 -16.18 24.55
CA PRO A 315 14.31 -15.28 25.59
C PRO A 315 13.00 -14.60 25.27
N ILE A 316 12.38 -14.86 24.13
CA ILE A 316 11.06 -14.34 23.78
C ILE A 316 10.04 -14.82 24.81
N GLU A 317 9.14 -13.95 25.23
CA GLU A 317 8.16 -14.25 26.25
C GLU A 317 6.74 -14.22 25.69
N ILE A 318 5.89 -15.13 26.16
CA ILE A 318 4.46 -15.16 25.82
C ILE A 318 3.67 -14.22 26.72
N PHE A 319 2.57 -13.68 26.19
CA PHE A 319 1.67 -12.80 26.93
C PHE A 319 1.10 -13.44 28.20
N ASN A 320 0.67 -14.69 28.11
CA ASN A 320 0.24 -15.51 29.23
C ASN A 320 0.46 -16.99 28.93
N GLN A 321 0.51 -17.83 29.97
CA GLN A 321 0.77 -19.27 29.80
C GLN A 321 -0.43 -20.06 29.26
N ILE A 322 -1.59 -19.42 29.05
CA ILE A 322 -2.81 -20.08 28.60
C ILE A 322 -2.85 -20.05 27.06
N ASP A 323 -2.43 -18.92 26.44
CA ASP A 323 -2.41 -18.73 25.00
C ASP A 323 -0.95 -18.71 24.50
N LYS A 324 -0.49 -19.87 24.06
CA LYS A 324 0.86 -20.06 23.52
C LYS A 324 1.05 -19.42 22.12
N GLU A 325 -0.03 -18.95 21.53
CA GLU A 325 -0.03 -18.25 20.24
C GLU A 325 0.01 -16.73 20.38
N TYR A 326 0.62 -16.19 21.45
CA TYR A 326 0.68 -14.76 21.68
C TYR A 326 2.07 -14.32 22.17
N GLU A 327 3.04 -14.40 21.26
CA GLU A 327 4.44 -14.02 21.44
C GLU A 327 4.78 -12.85 20.55
N LEU A 328 4.30 -11.66 20.90
CA LEU A 328 4.31 -10.48 20.05
C LEU A 328 5.73 -9.95 19.82
N VAL A 329 6.38 -10.31 18.72
CA VAL A 329 7.63 -9.70 18.26
C VAL A 329 7.31 -8.76 17.10
N LEU A 330 7.19 -7.46 17.41
CA LEU A 330 6.68 -6.45 16.48
C LEU A 330 7.75 -5.48 15.95
N GLY A 331 9.01 -5.72 16.27
CA GLY A 331 10.17 -5.01 15.74
C GLY A 331 11.34 -5.94 15.55
N THR A 332 11.99 -5.84 14.40
CA THR A 332 13.22 -6.56 14.04
C THR A 332 14.18 -5.58 13.37
N LYS A 333 15.44 -5.58 13.79
CA LYS A 333 16.45 -4.70 13.19
C LYS A 333 17.86 -5.26 13.36
N PHE A 334 18.60 -5.40 12.28
CA PHE A 334 20.04 -5.65 12.36
C PHE A 334 20.82 -4.35 12.61
N ASP A 335 21.79 -4.41 13.51
CA ASP A 335 22.78 -3.36 13.66
C ASP A 335 23.96 -3.50 12.68
N ASN A 336 24.85 -2.51 12.68
CA ASN A 336 26.04 -2.51 11.82
C ASN A 336 27.10 -3.55 12.22
N GLN A 337 26.95 -4.19 13.39
CA GLN A 337 27.84 -5.26 13.87
C GLN A 337 27.34 -6.65 13.48
N GLY A 338 26.09 -6.72 12.95
CA GLY A 338 25.44 -7.96 12.54
C GLY A 338 24.64 -8.62 13.66
N ASN A 339 24.31 -7.90 14.73
CA ASN A 339 23.38 -8.40 15.75
C ASN A 339 21.94 -8.06 15.36
N LEU A 340 21.01 -8.98 15.65
CA LEU A 340 19.58 -8.79 15.43
C LEU A 340 18.93 -8.33 16.73
N TRP A 341 18.27 -7.20 16.67
CA TRP A 341 17.49 -6.61 17.76
C TRP A 341 16.00 -6.88 17.57
N LEU A 342 15.32 -7.27 18.64
CA LEU A 342 13.91 -7.65 18.65
C LEU A 342 13.14 -6.87 19.72
N LEU A 343 11.91 -6.48 19.39
CA LEU A 343 10.94 -5.89 20.35
C LEU A 343 9.83 -6.87 20.64
N ASN A 344 9.81 -7.39 21.88
CA ASN A 344 8.79 -8.29 22.39
C ASN A 344 7.75 -7.51 23.19
N SER A 345 6.64 -7.17 22.54
CA SER A 345 5.52 -6.43 23.15
C SER A 345 4.70 -7.29 24.10
N GLN A 346 4.13 -6.66 25.13
CA GLN A 346 3.29 -7.31 26.16
C GLN A 346 3.97 -8.50 26.88
N ALA A 347 5.26 -8.59 26.82
CA ALA A 347 6.06 -9.60 27.49
C ALA A 347 6.03 -9.42 29.02
N PRO A 348 6.03 -10.48 29.83
CA PRO A 348 5.95 -10.39 31.29
C PRO A 348 7.08 -9.63 31.97
N THR A 349 8.32 -9.76 31.49
CA THR A 349 9.49 -9.21 32.21
C THR A 349 10.43 -8.38 31.36
N ARG A 350 10.50 -8.58 30.04
CA ARG A 350 11.49 -7.93 29.15
C ARG A 350 10.95 -7.68 27.75
N SER A 351 11.42 -6.62 27.11
CA SER A 351 10.91 -6.22 25.80
C SER A 351 11.98 -6.07 24.73
N LEU A 352 13.21 -5.73 25.11
CA LEU A 352 14.30 -5.59 24.15
C LEU A 352 15.23 -6.80 24.26
N ILE A 353 15.44 -7.47 23.14
CA ILE A 353 16.20 -8.71 23.07
C ILE A 353 17.22 -8.55 21.91
N GLU A 354 18.44 -9.04 22.14
CA GLU A 354 19.51 -9.08 21.15
C GLU A 354 19.87 -10.54 20.82
N TYR A 355 19.92 -10.86 19.53
CA TYR A 355 20.51 -12.09 19.02
C TYR A 355 21.82 -11.73 18.31
N THR A 356 22.94 -12.04 18.97
CA THR A 356 24.25 -11.61 18.49
C THR A 356 24.67 -12.35 17.22
N LYS A 357 25.60 -11.78 16.46
CA LYS A 357 26.22 -12.43 15.29
C LYS A 357 26.82 -13.81 15.61
N ASP A 358 27.25 -14.01 16.88
CA ASP A 358 27.79 -15.28 17.37
C ASP A 358 26.67 -16.24 17.85
N LYS A 359 25.41 -15.95 17.53
CA LYS A 359 24.22 -16.74 17.85
C LYS A 359 23.98 -16.90 19.35
N GLN A 360 24.29 -15.88 20.13
CA GLN A 360 24.01 -15.83 21.56
C GLN A 360 22.85 -14.86 21.82
N TRP A 361 21.97 -15.23 22.73
CA TRP A 361 20.88 -14.39 23.18
C TRP A 361 21.32 -13.49 24.34
N LYS A 362 20.97 -12.21 24.26
CA LYS A 362 21.06 -11.26 25.37
C LYS A 362 19.73 -10.57 25.60
N THR A 363 19.48 -10.12 26.80
CA THR A 363 18.25 -9.42 27.20
C THR A 363 18.61 -8.14 27.92
N HIS A 364 17.79 -7.10 27.70
CA HIS A 364 18.03 -5.77 28.24
C HIS A 364 16.90 -5.41 29.22
N ASP A 365 17.26 -5.18 30.48
CA ASP A 365 16.32 -4.81 31.56
C ASP A 365 16.05 -3.32 31.52
N LEU A 366 14.97 -2.89 30.86
CA LEU A 366 14.59 -1.51 30.63
C LEU A 366 13.25 -1.20 31.31
N PRO A 367 13.24 -0.72 32.57
CA PRO A 367 11.99 -0.46 33.31
C PRO A 367 11.04 0.52 32.60
N ALA A 368 11.55 1.46 31.80
CA ALA A 368 10.74 2.40 31.06
C ALA A 368 9.88 1.74 29.97
N LEU A 369 10.19 0.51 29.56
CA LEU A 369 9.38 -0.28 28.62
C LEU A 369 8.32 -1.14 29.31
N MET A 370 8.29 -1.13 30.64
CA MET A 370 7.35 -1.92 31.43
C MET A 370 6.17 -1.06 31.90
N ARG A 371 4.96 -1.64 31.95
CA ARG A 371 3.80 -0.99 32.58
C ARG A 371 4.00 -0.95 34.09
N LEU A 372 3.80 0.22 34.66
CA LEU A 372 3.75 0.36 36.12
C LEU A 372 2.52 -0.37 36.64
N ASN A 373 2.67 -1.03 37.80
CA ASN A 373 1.60 -1.74 38.49
C ASN A 373 0.73 -0.72 39.23
N ASP A 374 -0.30 -0.18 38.58
CA ASP A 374 -1.21 0.84 39.11
C ASP A 374 -2.55 0.29 39.59
N GLY A 375 -2.50 -0.87 40.26
CA GLY A 375 -3.68 -1.40 40.99
C GLY A 375 -4.59 -2.32 40.18
N GLY A 376 -4.08 -3.00 39.16
CA GLY A 376 -4.86 -3.99 38.40
C GLY A 376 -4.21 -4.53 37.14
N PHE A 377 -3.13 -3.95 36.71
CA PHE A 377 -2.38 -4.43 35.54
C PHE A 377 -1.20 -5.32 36.00
N THR A 378 -1.00 -6.41 35.31
CA THR A 378 0.16 -7.28 35.49
C THR A 378 1.43 -6.56 35.04
N ASN A 379 2.58 -6.84 35.67
CA ASN A 379 3.90 -6.41 35.20
C ASN A 379 4.15 -7.00 33.81
N LYS A 380 3.92 -6.23 32.79
CA LYS A 380 4.12 -6.58 31.37
C LYS A 380 4.70 -5.39 30.64
N SER A 381 5.40 -5.67 29.57
CA SER A 381 5.90 -4.62 28.69
C SER A 381 4.77 -3.88 27.98
N LEU A 382 5.11 -2.75 27.38
CA LEU A 382 4.17 -1.87 26.68
C LEU A 382 3.44 -2.59 25.53
N GLY A 383 2.29 -2.06 25.18
CA GLY A 383 1.29 -2.77 24.37
C GLY A 383 1.70 -3.04 22.93
N ARG A 384 2.38 -2.08 22.27
CA ARG A 384 2.73 -2.21 20.84
C ARG A 384 4.03 -1.47 20.53
N LEU A 385 5.16 -2.10 20.82
CA LEU A 385 6.49 -1.61 20.48
C LEU A 385 6.80 -1.97 19.02
N VAL A 386 6.89 -0.97 18.16
CA VAL A 386 6.99 -1.13 16.69
C VAL A 386 7.91 -0.10 16.06
N ASN A 387 8.12 -0.19 14.74
CA ASN A 387 8.86 0.75 13.91
C ASN A 387 10.29 0.98 14.43
N MET A 388 11.07 -0.09 14.39
CA MET A 388 12.45 -0.11 14.83
C MET A 388 13.41 0.32 13.71
N PHE A 389 14.23 1.35 13.94
CA PHE A 389 15.26 1.74 13.00
C PHE A 389 16.50 2.31 13.72
N ILE A 390 17.65 2.31 13.05
CA ILE A 390 18.90 2.89 13.52
C ILE A 390 19.16 4.14 12.69
N ASP A 391 19.34 5.28 13.36
CA ASP A 391 19.60 6.56 12.70
C ASP A 391 21.06 6.71 12.25
N SER A 392 21.39 7.82 11.57
CA SER A 392 22.75 8.12 11.07
C SER A 392 23.80 8.28 12.18
N ARG A 393 23.36 8.51 13.43
CA ARG A 393 24.20 8.62 14.62
C ARG A 393 24.45 7.26 15.30
N GLY A 394 23.80 6.20 14.81
CA GLY A 394 23.87 4.86 15.40
C GLY A 394 22.94 4.67 16.60
N LEU A 395 21.93 5.50 16.78
CA LEU A 395 20.93 5.36 17.85
C LEU A 395 19.76 4.50 17.37
N LEU A 396 19.27 3.60 18.23
CA LEU A 396 18.14 2.73 17.95
C LEU A 396 16.85 3.43 18.41
N TRP A 397 15.93 3.67 17.45
CA TRP A 397 14.64 4.30 17.67
C TRP A 397 13.50 3.32 17.47
N PHE A 398 12.45 3.48 18.29
CA PHE A 398 11.19 2.76 18.17
C PHE A 398 10.06 3.50 18.91
N VAL A 399 8.83 3.07 18.70
CA VAL A 399 7.65 3.72 19.28
C VAL A 399 6.77 2.72 20.02
N ASN A 400 6.00 3.18 21.01
CA ASN A 400 4.83 2.47 21.53
C ASN A 400 3.57 3.01 20.84
N ASN A 401 3.14 2.34 19.79
CA ASN A 401 1.93 2.66 19.03
C ASN A 401 0.69 2.09 19.73
N HIS A 402 0.43 2.57 20.92
CA HIS A 402 -0.68 2.12 21.75
C HIS A 402 -1.26 3.30 22.56
N TRP A 403 -2.59 3.32 22.73
CA TRP A 403 -3.29 4.39 23.46
C TRP A 403 -2.88 4.47 24.94
N THR A 404 -2.36 3.40 25.50
CA THR A 404 -1.76 3.41 26.85
C THR A 404 -0.28 3.74 26.73
N VAL A 405 0.14 4.86 27.29
CA VAL A 405 1.53 5.37 27.28
C VAL A 405 2.07 5.52 25.83
N PRO A 406 1.41 6.30 24.93
CA PRO A 406 1.96 6.58 23.61
C PRO A 406 3.33 7.28 23.78
N SER A 407 4.36 6.74 23.14
CA SER A 407 5.74 7.18 23.43
C SER A 407 6.71 6.90 22.30
N LEU A 408 7.77 7.71 22.27
CA LEU A 408 8.94 7.52 21.43
C LEU A 408 10.11 7.09 22.33
N TYR A 409 10.94 6.18 21.84
CA TYR A 409 12.11 5.67 22.55
C TYR A 409 13.37 5.80 21.72
N CYS A 410 14.47 6.15 22.40
CA CYS A 410 15.83 6.18 21.86
C CYS A 410 16.72 5.33 22.75
N TYR A 411 17.27 4.26 22.20
CA TYR A 411 18.24 3.41 22.89
C TYR A 411 19.64 3.66 22.32
N GLN A 412 20.59 3.92 23.21
CA GLN A 412 21.99 4.10 22.87
C GLN A 412 22.74 2.80 23.16
N PHE A 413 23.34 2.21 22.14
CA PHE A 413 24.20 1.06 22.29
C PHE A 413 25.40 1.41 23.19
N SER A 414 25.78 0.53 24.11
CA SER A 414 26.96 0.65 24.95
C SER A 414 27.82 -0.61 24.80
N GLU A 415 29.14 -0.42 24.76
CA GLU A 415 30.07 -1.54 24.79
C GLU A 415 30.19 -2.14 26.20
N ASP A 416 29.80 -1.36 27.22
CA ASP A 416 29.77 -1.77 28.62
C ASP A 416 28.30 -2.02 29.04
N ASP A 417 27.94 -3.28 29.21
CA ASP A 417 26.59 -3.75 29.59
C ASP A 417 26.07 -3.15 30.92
N THR A 418 26.88 -2.37 31.63
CA THR A 418 26.53 -1.74 32.89
C THR A 418 25.86 -0.36 32.75
N GLU A 419 25.88 0.27 31.55
CA GLU A 419 25.31 1.59 31.30
C GLU A 419 24.29 1.60 30.15
N GLU A 420 23.20 0.86 30.30
CA GLU A 420 22.10 0.94 29.35
C GLU A 420 21.41 2.30 29.41
N ARG A 421 21.32 3.00 28.25
CA ARG A 421 20.71 4.32 28.15
C ARG A 421 19.50 4.27 27.24
N LEU A 422 18.32 4.32 27.86
CA LEU A 422 17.05 4.48 27.17
C LEU A 422 16.45 5.83 27.51
N ASN A 423 16.28 6.70 26.52
CA ASN A 423 15.49 7.90 26.63
C ASN A 423 14.04 7.59 26.23
N ALA A 424 13.10 7.95 27.10
CA ALA A 424 11.67 7.75 26.90
C ALA A 424 10.96 9.12 26.81
N TYR A 425 10.31 9.37 25.68
CA TYR A 425 9.55 10.60 25.42
C TYR A 425 8.06 10.28 25.46
N THR A 426 7.42 10.64 26.57
CA THR A 426 5.99 10.36 26.84
C THR A 426 5.13 11.63 26.82
N ASN A 427 5.77 12.81 26.84
CA ASN A 427 5.14 14.12 26.78
C ASN A 427 5.69 14.89 25.58
N PHE A 428 4.80 15.47 24.82
CA PHE A 428 5.13 16.17 23.58
C PHE A 428 4.76 17.65 23.72
N THR A 429 5.75 18.50 23.96
CA THR A 429 5.56 19.95 24.06
C THR A 429 6.12 20.62 22.82
N ASN A 430 5.34 21.48 22.16
CA ASN A 430 5.78 22.16 20.96
C ASN A 430 6.58 23.43 21.25
N GLN A 431 7.07 24.08 20.20
CA GLN A 431 7.86 25.31 20.24
C GLN A 431 7.11 26.54 20.86
N ASP A 432 5.79 26.46 20.98
CA ASP A 432 4.96 27.48 21.58
C ASP A 432 4.69 27.21 23.09
N GLY A 433 5.29 26.13 23.62
CA GLY A 433 5.08 25.68 24.99
C GLY A 433 3.74 24.94 25.20
N THR A 434 3.06 24.58 24.12
CA THR A 434 1.79 23.85 24.18
C THR A 434 2.06 22.35 24.28
N ASN A 435 1.40 21.69 25.22
CA ASN A 435 1.41 20.25 25.32
C ASN A 435 0.45 19.65 24.26
N ILE A 436 1.01 18.84 23.36
CA ILE A 436 0.26 18.23 22.26
C ILE A 436 -0.44 16.97 22.78
N SER A 437 -1.74 16.85 22.52
CA SER A 437 -2.53 15.67 22.89
C SER A 437 -2.27 14.51 21.91
N VAL A 438 -1.24 13.72 22.21
CA VAL A 438 -0.89 12.52 21.42
C VAL A 438 -1.51 11.29 22.07
N ILE A 439 -2.33 10.55 21.30
CA ILE A 439 -2.95 9.29 21.74
C ILE A 439 -2.22 8.09 21.11
N PHE A 440 -1.60 8.30 19.95
CA PHE A 440 -0.79 7.30 19.26
C PHE A 440 0.49 7.93 18.71
N VAL A 441 1.62 7.29 18.99
CA VAL A 441 2.88 7.51 18.28
C VAL A 441 3.05 6.32 17.34
N ARG A 442 2.95 6.55 16.02
CA ARG A 442 2.84 5.47 15.05
C ARG A 442 4.13 5.14 14.34
N TYR A 443 4.92 6.17 14.06
CA TYR A 443 6.08 6.04 13.21
C TYR A 443 7.18 7.02 13.62
N VAL A 444 8.44 6.65 13.37
CA VAL A 444 9.59 7.55 13.48
C VAL A 444 10.58 7.23 12.36
N THR A 445 11.14 8.27 11.75
CA THR A 445 12.19 8.15 10.72
C THR A 445 13.08 9.39 10.73
N GLU A 446 14.27 9.29 10.15
CA GLU A 446 15.24 10.38 10.03
C GLU A 446 15.19 10.97 8.62
N ASP A 447 15.26 12.31 8.52
CA ASP A 447 15.45 13.00 7.24
C ASP A 447 16.95 13.18 6.92
N LYS A 448 17.26 13.71 5.73
CA LYS A 448 18.66 13.87 5.26
C LYS A 448 19.45 14.96 6.00
N GLU A 449 18.79 15.77 6.83
CA GLU A 449 19.40 16.77 7.72
C GLU A 449 19.62 16.23 9.14
N GLY A 450 19.23 14.98 9.39
CA GLY A 450 19.33 14.31 10.69
C GLY A 450 18.19 14.64 11.65
N ASN A 451 17.13 15.33 11.21
CA ASN A 451 15.94 15.55 12.02
C ASN A 451 15.10 14.25 12.06
N LEU A 452 14.47 14.01 13.21
CA LEU A 452 13.53 12.90 13.35
C LEU A 452 12.10 13.40 13.12
N TRP A 453 11.42 12.72 12.22
CA TRP A 453 10.00 12.92 11.95
C TRP A 453 9.18 11.85 12.65
N ILE A 454 8.24 12.29 13.49
CA ILE A 454 7.41 11.41 14.30
C ILE A 454 5.97 11.51 13.81
N GLY A 455 5.41 10.41 13.34
CA GLY A 455 4.01 10.29 12.93
C GLY A 455 3.10 10.06 14.13
N THR A 456 2.12 10.94 14.33
CA THR A 456 1.15 10.85 15.42
C THR A 456 -0.28 11.01 14.90
N ASN A 457 -1.27 10.73 15.76
CA ASN A 457 -2.67 11.05 15.47
C ASN A 457 -2.97 12.57 15.47
N ALA A 458 -2.06 13.39 15.94
CA ALA A 458 -2.19 14.85 15.99
C ALA A 458 -1.46 15.57 14.84
N GLY A 459 -0.93 14.83 13.90
CA GLY A 459 -0.06 15.27 12.80
C GLY A 459 1.39 14.86 13.01
N PRO A 460 2.29 15.26 12.10
CA PRO A 460 3.72 14.99 12.21
C PRO A 460 4.37 15.96 13.22
N LEU A 461 5.33 15.43 13.98
CA LEU A 461 6.20 16.19 14.87
C LEU A 461 7.64 16.07 14.39
N LEU A 462 8.44 17.09 14.59
CA LEU A 462 9.86 17.12 14.24
C LEU A 462 10.69 17.28 15.50
N LEU A 463 11.65 16.38 15.71
CA LEU A 463 12.66 16.47 16.76
C LEU A 463 14.03 16.76 16.11
N SER A 464 14.54 17.98 16.33
CA SER A 464 15.84 18.38 15.79
C SER A 464 16.99 17.68 16.52
N PRO A 465 18.16 17.46 15.86
CA PRO A 465 19.29 16.73 16.44
C PRO A 465 19.77 17.26 17.80
N ASN A 466 19.75 18.59 18.00
CA ASN A 466 20.14 19.23 19.25
C ASN A 466 19.14 19.04 20.39
N GLN A 467 17.94 18.51 20.13
CA GLN A 467 16.91 18.25 21.13
C GLN A 467 16.96 16.82 21.68
N ILE A 468 17.67 15.91 21.01
CA ILE A 468 17.67 14.46 21.33
C ILE A 468 18.21 14.19 22.75
N THR A 469 19.20 14.97 23.20
CA THR A 469 19.83 14.80 24.52
C THR A 469 19.25 15.72 25.61
N GLU A 470 18.27 16.55 25.24
CA GLU A 470 17.64 17.47 26.19
C GLU A 470 16.71 16.73 27.16
N SER A 471 16.70 17.15 28.40
CA SER A 471 15.82 16.58 29.43
C SER A 471 14.34 16.93 29.22
N SER A 472 14.06 17.98 28.48
CA SER A 472 12.73 18.47 28.12
C SER A 472 12.74 18.93 26.66
N PRO A 473 12.77 17.99 25.70
CA PRO A 473 12.91 18.32 24.30
C PRO A 473 11.66 19.01 23.74
N VAL A 474 11.89 19.90 22.78
CA VAL A 474 10.84 20.57 22.02
C VAL A 474 10.55 19.77 20.77
N PHE A 475 9.29 19.33 20.62
CA PHE A 475 8.78 18.68 19.43
C PHE A 475 8.13 19.71 18.50
N THR A 476 8.85 20.11 17.47
CA THR A 476 8.37 21.16 16.56
C THR A 476 7.19 20.70 15.75
N GLN A 477 6.06 21.43 15.84
CA GLN A 477 4.99 21.40 14.85
C GLN A 477 5.31 22.45 13.79
N VAL A 478 5.66 22.02 12.57
CA VAL A 478 6.01 22.92 11.48
C VAL A 478 4.85 23.84 11.16
N LYS A 479 5.12 25.17 11.10
CA LYS A 479 4.11 26.19 10.80
C LYS A 479 4.14 26.51 9.31
N VAL A 480 3.01 26.34 8.63
CA VAL A 480 2.84 26.64 7.21
C VAL A 480 2.01 27.93 7.08
N PRO A 481 2.53 28.98 6.42
CA PRO A 481 1.79 30.22 6.18
C PRO A 481 0.51 29.96 5.38
N ARG A 482 -0.59 30.60 5.74
CA ARG A 482 -1.89 30.44 5.04
C ARG A 482 -1.91 31.03 3.64
N ASN A 483 -1.04 31.99 3.34
CA ASN A 483 -0.98 32.71 2.06
C ASN A 483 -2.33 33.35 1.63
N ASP A 484 -3.19 33.68 2.60
CA ASP A 484 -4.50 34.29 2.44
C ASP A 484 -4.48 35.83 2.64
N GLY A 485 -3.29 36.41 2.71
CA GLY A 485 -3.07 37.83 2.99
C GLY A 485 -3.03 38.17 4.49
N THR A 486 -3.15 37.19 5.36
CA THR A 486 -2.92 37.32 6.82
C THR A 486 -1.52 36.85 7.18
N ASN A 487 -1.07 37.19 8.40
CA ASN A 487 0.20 36.66 8.96
C ASN A 487 -0.03 35.38 9.79
N TYR A 488 -1.15 34.68 9.54
CA TYR A 488 -1.44 33.42 10.24
C TYR A 488 -0.77 32.22 9.56
N ALA A 489 -0.45 31.22 10.37
CA ALA A 489 0.06 29.95 9.93
C ALA A 489 -0.74 28.81 10.60
N ASP A 490 -0.89 27.71 9.89
CA ASP A 490 -1.43 26.47 10.43
C ASP A 490 -0.29 25.49 10.70
N TYR A 491 -0.51 24.51 11.56
CA TYR A 491 0.44 23.41 11.71
C TYR A 491 0.36 22.45 10.51
N LEU A 492 1.51 22.07 9.99
CA LEU A 492 1.61 21.10 8.89
C LEU A 492 0.83 19.83 9.24
N LEU A 493 -0.16 19.49 8.41
CA LEU A 493 -1.05 18.33 8.60
C LEU A 493 -1.60 18.21 10.04
N GLY A 494 -1.89 19.35 10.68
CA GLY A 494 -2.38 19.38 12.06
C GLY A 494 -3.69 18.60 12.22
N GLY A 495 -3.71 17.61 13.11
CA GLY A 495 -4.86 16.73 13.36
C GLY A 495 -5.04 15.59 12.36
N VAL A 496 -4.16 15.46 11.37
CA VAL A 496 -4.15 14.30 10.46
C VAL A 496 -3.45 13.13 11.14
N ASP A 497 -4.08 11.95 11.12
CA ASP A 497 -3.52 10.73 11.71
C ASP A 497 -2.48 10.10 10.76
N ILE A 498 -1.19 10.31 11.06
CA ILE A 498 -0.06 9.85 10.25
C ILE A 498 0.26 8.39 10.60
N SER A 499 0.13 7.50 9.64
CA SER A 499 0.41 6.06 9.80
C SER A 499 1.87 5.68 9.53
N CYS A 500 2.48 6.29 8.53
CA CYS A 500 3.85 6.02 8.10
C CYS A 500 4.48 7.23 7.42
N ILE A 501 5.80 7.27 7.35
CA ILE A 501 6.58 8.39 6.78
C ILE A 501 7.73 7.79 5.96
N ALA A 502 7.98 8.33 4.77
CA ALA A 502 9.17 8.02 3.98
C ALA A 502 9.83 9.30 3.47
N ILE A 503 11.15 9.30 3.41
CA ILE A 503 11.96 10.42 2.94
C ILE A 503 12.55 10.07 1.58
N ASP A 504 12.35 10.90 0.58
CA ASP A 504 12.86 10.64 -0.76
C ASP A 504 14.25 11.21 -1.03
N GLY A 505 14.75 10.98 -2.25
CA GLY A 505 16.07 11.42 -2.68
C GLY A 505 16.30 12.94 -2.61
N ALA A 506 15.25 13.75 -2.68
CA ALA A 506 15.25 15.20 -2.57
C ALA A 506 14.89 15.71 -1.17
N ASN A 507 14.98 14.88 -0.13
CA ASN A 507 14.60 15.22 1.24
C ASN A 507 13.15 15.66 1.43
N ARG A 508 12.26 15.32 0.49
CA ARG A 508 10.82 15.57 0.62
C ARG A 508 10.21 14.48 1.49
N LYS A 509 9.09 14.79 2.13
CA LYS A 509 8.43 13.93 3.11
C LYS A 509 7.14 13.38 2.54
N TRP A 510 7.07 12.06 2.42
CA TRP A 510 5.87 11.32 2.08
C TRP A 510 5.17 10.89 3.35
N PHE A 511 3.97 11.40 3.59
CA PHE A 511 3.14 11.06 4.75
C PHE A 511 1.97 10.18 4.32
N GLY A 512 1.97 8.93 4.76
CA GLY A 512 0.81 8.06 4.69
C GLY A 512 -0.11 8.31 5.88
N THR A 513 -1.41 8.22 5.67
CA THR A 513 -2.42 8.52 6.68
C THR A 513 -3.41 7.39 6.90
N LYS A 514 -4.16 7.42 8.00
CA LYS A 514 -5.18 6.41 8.31
C LYS A 514 -6.49 6.54 7.52
N GLY A 515 -6.66 7.58 6.73
CA GLY A 515 -7.89 7.75 5.96
C GLY A 515 -7.96 9.03 5.11
N ASN A 516 -6.82 9.71 4.95
CA ASN A 516 -6.72 10.92 4.15
C ASN A 516 -5.76 10.75 2.95
N GLY A 517 -5.43 9.51 2.56
CA GLY A 517 -4.51 9.24 1.46
C GLY A 517 -3.05 9.55 1.78
N VAL A 518 -2.32 10.05 0.81
CA VAL A 518 -0.88 10.32 0.85
C VAL A 518 -0.59 11.78 0.57
N TYR A 519 0.24 12.41 1.39
CA TYR A 519 0.76 13.75 1.18
C TYR A 519 2.24 13.71 0.81
N LEU A 520 2.65 14.49 -0.17
CA LEU A 520 4.05 14.82 -0.45
C LEU A 520 4.30 16.26 -0.08
N ILE A 521 5.20 16.47 0.88
CA ILE A 521 5.59 17.78 1.37
C ILE A 521 7.00 18.12 0.86
N SER A 522 7.20 19.37 0.49
CA SER A 522 8.46 19.89 -0.03
C SER A 522 9.63 19.74 0.95
N GLU A 523 10.85 19.87 0.44
CA GLU A 523 12.09 19.77 1.21
C GLU A 523 12.10 20.73 2.41
N GLU A 524 11.71 21.97 2.19
CA GLU A 524 11.63 23.04 3.20
C GLU A 524 10.42 22.91 4.14
N ASN A 525 9.57 21.90 3.96
CA ASN A 525 8.39 21.57 4.79
C ASN A 525 7.25 22.61 4.76
N LEU A 526 7.24 23.51 3.78
CA LEU A 526 6.29 24.63 3.72
C LEU A 526 5.21 24.48 2.63
N SER A 527 5.38 23.55 1.71
CA SER A 527 4.49 23.39 0.57
C SER A 527 4.01 21.96 0.42
N GLU A 528 2.71 21.78 0.23
CA GLU A 528 2.12 20.52 -0.25
C GLU A 528 2.36 20.42 -1.76
N LEU A 529 3.11 19.43 -2.20
CA LEU A 529 3.41 19.18 -3.61
C LEU A 529 2.36 18.26 -4.24
N HIS A 530 1.94 17.24 -3.51
CA HIS A 530 0.88 16.32 -3.91
C HIS A 530 0.03 15.92 -2.70
N HIS A 531 -1.25 15.75 -2.95
CA HIS A 531 -2.17 15.06 -2.06
C HIS A 531 -2.96 14.04 -2.88
N PHE A 532 -2.57 12.78 -2.77
CA PHE A 532 -3.21 11.67 -3.47
C PHE A 532 -4.29 11.03 -2.62
N THR A 533 -5.47 10.93 -3.20
CA THR A 533 -6.63 10.22 -2.63
C THR A 533 -7.22 9.28 -3.68
N THR A 534 -8.09 8.40 -3.25
CA THR A 534 -8.84 7.51 -4.15
C THR A 534 -9.73 8.26 -5.15
N GLN A 535 -10.04 9.53 -4.90
CA GLN A 535 -10.89 10.37 -5.76
C GLN A 535 -10.11 11.11 -6.85
N ASN A 536 -8.84 11.42 -6.61
CA ASN A 536 -8.04 12.23 -7.53
C ASN A 536 -6.85 11.48 -8.15
N SER A 537 -6.67 10.21 -7.82
CA SER A 537 -5.56 9.39 -8.29
C SER A 537 -5.91 7.90 -8.35
N PRO A 538 -5.08 7.05 -8.99
CA PRO A 538 -5.20 5.60 -8.95
C PRO A 538 -4.87 4.94 -7.60
N LEU A 539 -4.65 5.71 -6.52
CA LEU A 539 -4.45 5.18 -5.18
C LEU A 539 -5.59 4.21 -4.83
N LEU A 540 -5.24 3.02 -4.31
CA LEU A 540 -6.21 1.94 -4.08
C LEU A 540 -7.10 2.21 -2.87
N SER A 541 -6.57 2.88 -1.84
CA SER A 541 -7.29 3.26 -0.61
C SER A 541 -6.70 4.51 0.00
N ASP A 542 -7.52 5.27 0.73
CA ASP A 542 -7.07 6.40 1.54
C ASP A 542 -6.46 5.96 2.88
N GLY A 543 -6.60 4.68 3.25
CA GLY A 543 -5.95 4.04 4.38
C GLY A 543 -4.57 3.49 4.01
N ILE A 544 -3.51 4.20 4.38
CA ILE A 544 -2.12 3.83 4.08
C ILE A 544 -1.54 3.09 5.27
N GLU A 545 -0.99 1.91 5.03
CA GLU A 545 -0.37 1.07 6.05
C GLU A 545 1.15 1.23 6.08
N SER A 546 1.79 1.33 4.90
CA SER A 546 3.23 1.47 4.76
C SER A 546 3.62 2.20 3.48
N ILE A 547 4.80 2.82 3.47
CA ILE A 547 5.42 3.44 2.29
C ILE A 547 6.86 2.97 2.19
N ALA A 548 7.29 2.60 0.98
CA ALA A 548 8.69 2.32 0.67
C ALA A 548 9.10 3.02 -0.63
N ILE A 549 10.35 3.39 -0.76
CA ILE A 549 10.86 4.12 -1.92
C ILE A 549 12.00 3.36 -2.56
N ASN A 550 11.93 3.12 -3.86
CA ASN A 550 13.08 2.77 -4.67
C ASN A 550 13.89 4.04 -4.92
N GLU A 551 14.87 4.29 -4.10
CA GLU A 551 15.66 5.51 -4.15
C GLU A 551 16.40 5.71 -5.48
N LYS A 552 16.69 4.63 -6.23
CA LYS A 552 17.37 4.74 -7.52
C LYS A 552 16.45 5.22 -8.65
N SER A 553 15.23 4.69 -8.72
CA SER A 553 14.27 5.06 -9.76
C SER A 553 13.42 6.26 -9.37
N GLY A 554 13.22 6.51 -8.08
CA GLY A 554 12.25 7.45 -7.55
C GLY A 554 10.84 6.87 -7.45
N GLU A 555 10.67 5.57 -7.67
CA GLU A 555 9.38 4.89 -7.52
C GLU A 555 8.99 4.76 -6.05
N VAL A 556 7.79 5.23 -5.71
CA VAL A 556 7.23 5.22 -4.35
C VAL A 556 6.12 4.19 -4.29
N PHE A 557 6.25 3.22 -3.40
CA PHE A 557 5.29 2.15 -3.16
C PHE A 557 4.37 2.49 -1.99
N PHE A 558 3.07 2.33 -2.17
CA PHE A 558 2.04 2.55 -1.16
C PHE A 558 1.35 1.22 -0.84
N GLY A 559 1.62 0.67 0.34
CA GLY A 559 0.88 -0.43 0.92
C GLY A 559 -0.40 0.10 1.55
N THR A 560 -1.53 -0.36 1.07
CA THR A 560 -2.85 0.05 1.53
C THR A 560 -3.62 -1.16 2.09
N ASP A 561 -4.74 -0.92 2.74
CA ASP A 561 -5.66 -1.99 3.18
C ASP A 561 -6.41 -2.67 2.02
N LYS A 562 -6.19 -2.21 0.75
CA LYS A 562 -6.76 -2.77 -0.48
C LYS A 562 -5.72 -3.37 -1.43
N GLY A 563 -4.43 -3.32 -1.08
CA GLY A 563 -3.34 -3.84 -1.89
C GLY A 563 -2.19 -2.87 -2.05
N LEU A 564 -1.31 -3.17 -3.00
CA LEU A 564 -0.11 -2.39 -3.30
C LEU A 564 -0.25 -1.64 -4.62
N CYS A 565 0.07 -0.35 -4.59
CA CYS A 565 0.31 0.42 -5.81
C CYS A 565 1.61 1.22 -5.70
N SER A 566 2.14 1.66 -6.83
CA SER A 566 3.27 2.57 -6.88
C SER A 566 3.01 3.79 -7.75
N TYR A 567 3.78 4.83 -7.47
CA TYR A 567 3.81 6.09 -8.22
C TYR A 567 5.24 6.42 -8.60
N MET A 568 5.49 6.73 -9.87
CA MET A 568 6.80 7.16 -10.35
C MET A 568 6.99 8.64 -10.03
N SER A 569 7.75 8.92 -8.97
CA SER A 569 8.08 10.28 -8.54
C SER A 569 9.22 10.87 -9.36
N ASP A 570 9.37 12.20 -9.27
CA ASP A 570 10.39 12.97 -9.97
C ASP A 570 11.67 13.19 -9.14
N ALA A 571 11.86 12.46 -8.05
CA ALA A 571 13.06 12.54 -7.20
C ALA A 571 13.68 11.17 -6.99
N SER A 572 14.99 11.07 -7.23
CA SER A 572 15.81 9.89 -6.93
C SER A 572 17.00 10.28 -6.07
N THR A 573 17.73 9.30 -5.53
CA THR A 573 18.95 9.56 -4.78
C THR A 573 19.99 10.27 -5.66
N PRO A 574 20.59 11.36 -5.19
CA PRO A 574 21.63 12.06 -5.92
C PRO A 574 22.92 11.23 -5.97
N ASN A 575 23.65 11.34 -7.08
CA ASN A 575 24.99 10.79 -7.18
C ASN A 575 26.02 11.77 -6.58
N GLU A 576 27.08 11.23 -6.00
CA GLU A 576 28.20 12.07 -5.51
C GLU A 576 28.90 12.78 -6.68
N GLU A 577 29.07 12.08 -7.83
CA GLU A 577 29.72 12.59 -9.03
C GLU A 577 28.84 12.39 -10.28
N MET A 578 28.82 13.42 -11.13
CA MET A 578 28.14 13.38 -12.43
C MET A 578 29.13 12.98 -13.51
N THR A 579 29.11 11.72 -13.94
CA THR A 579 29.95 11.19 -15.03
C THR A 579 29.14 10.94 -16.30
N SER A 580 29.81 10.84 -17.44
CA SER A 580 29.15 10.56 -18.73
C SER A 580 28.44 9.21 -18.79
N ASP A 581 28.84 8.28 -17.94
CA ASP A 581 28.27 6.93 -17.88
C ASP A 581 27.04 6.86 -16.97
N HIS A 582 26.89 7.81 -16.06
CA HIS A 582 25.80 7.85 -15.10
C HIS A 582 24.71 8.84 -15.46
N VAL A 583 25.05 9.95 -16.17
CA VAL A 583 24.07 10.98 -16.52
C VAL A 583 23.49 10.71 -17.92
N TRP A 584 22.22 10.43 -17.99
CA TRP A 584 21.51 10.18 -19.26
C TRP A 584 20.06 10.66 -19.19
N ALA A 585 19.39 10.71 -20.34
CA ALA A 585 18.01 11.17 -20.44
C ALA A 585 17.12 10.12 -21.10
N TYR A 586 15.87 10.08 -20.66
CA TYR A 586 14.82 9.22 -21.25
C TYR A 586 13.45 9.91 -21.30
N PRO A 587 12.57 9.53 -22.24
CA PRO A 587 12.87 8.68 -23.39
C PRO A 587 13.86 9.38 -24.33
N ASN A 588 14.73 8.60 -24.98
CA ASN A 588 15.70 9.12 -25.93
C ASN A 588 15.90 8.11 -27.07
N PRO A 589 15.38 8.36 -28.30
CA PRO A 589 14.77 9.61 -28.74
C PRO A 589 13.36 9.86 -28.19
N VAL A 590 13.00 11.12 -28.02
CA VAL A 590 11.63 11.58 -27.75
C VAL A 590 10.83 11.52 -29.04
N ARG A 591 9.82 10.66 -29.10
CA ARG A 591 8.99 10.47 -30.30
C ARG A 591 7.82 11.45 -30.35
N PRO A 592 7.18 11.64 -31.55
CA PRO A 592 6.10 12.62 -31.75
C PRO A 592 4.87 12.38 -30.87
N ASP A 593 4.59 11.16 -30.58
CA ASP A 593 3.46 10.66 -29.75
C ASP A 593 3.70 10.74 -28.23
N TYR A 594 4.94 11.01 -27.82
CA TYR A 594 5.27 11.15 -26.41
C TYR A 594 4.83 12.51 -25.84
N THR A 595 4.00 12.48 -24.81
CA THR A 595 3.43 13.67 -24.15
C THR A 595 3.93 13.88 -22.73
N GLY A 596 4.69 12.93 -22.19
CA GLY A 596 5.23 12.97 -20.82
C GLY A 596 6.46 13.88 -20.68
N LEU A 597 7.02 13.90 -19.47
CA LEU A 597 8.24 14.63 -19.14
C LEU A 597 9.49 13.87 -19.60
N ILE A 598 10.45 14.59 -20.17
CA ILE A 598 11.77 14.06 -20.47
C ILE A 598 12.58 14.11 -19.17
N THR A 599 13.05 12.97 -18.72
CA THR A 599 13.75 12.83 -17.46
C THR A 599 15.26 12.74 -17.69
N ILE A 600 16.03 13.53 -16.98
CA ILE A 600 17.49 13.47 -16.89
C ILE A 600 17.81 12.91 -15.50
N THR A 601 18.57 11.82 -15.44
CA THR A 601 18.90 11.11 -14.19
C THR A 601 20.42 10.99 -14.01
N GLY A 602 20.84 10.54 -12.81
CA GLY A 602 22.26 10.38 -12.46
C GLY A 602 22.93 11.68 -12.02
N LEU A 603 22.12 12.66 -11.61
CA LEU A 603 22.58 13.99 -11.21
C LEU A 603 23.05 14.01 -9.74
N SER A 604 23.86 14.99 -9.36
CA SER A 604 24.13 15.30 -7.95
C SER A 604 23.01 16.17 -7.36
N PHE A 605 23.00 16.26 -6.03
CA PHE A 605 22.01 17.07 -5.31
C PHE A 605 22.10 18.55 -5.73
N ASP A 606 20.93 19.16 -5.98
CA ASP A 606 20.78 20.57 -6.37
C ASP A 606 21.69 21.03 -7.54
N ALA A 607 21.99 20.09 -8.46
CA ALA A 607 22.83 20.36 -9.63
C ALA A 607 22.18 21.36 -10.58
N ASP A 608 22.96 22.28 -11.10
CA ASP A 608 22.54 23.20 -12.17
C ASP A 608 22.45 22.49 -13.52
N ILE A 609 21.30 22.61 -14.16
CA ILE A 609 21.01 22.00 -15.46
C ILE A 609 20.76 23.09 -16.51
N LYS A 610 21.45 23.00 -17.64
CA LYS A 610 21.19 23.83 -18.81
C LYS A 610 20.97 22.95 -20.04
N ILE A 611 19.84 23.14 -20.71
CA ILE A 611 19.52 22.48 -21.96
C ILE A 611 19.76 23.48 -23.08
N VAL A 612 20.66 23.14 -24.01
CA VAL A 612 21.08 24.00 -25.09
C VAL A 612 20.92 23.28 -26.42
N THR A 613 20.75 24.03 -27.50
CA THR A 613 20.82 23.51 -28.89
C THR A 613 22.26 23.09 -29.22
N SER A 614 22.46 22.39 -30.33
CA SER A 614 23.79 21.98 -30.82
C SER A 614 24.76 23.14 -31.09
N ASN A 615 24.25 24.35 -31.29
CA ASN A 615 25.05 25.56 -31.46
C ASN A 615 25.23 26.39 -30.16
N GLY A 616 24.81 25.86 -29.02
CA GLY A 616 25.00 26.44 -27.68
C GLY A 616 23.91 27.45 -27.27
N THR A 617 22.82 27.61 -28.03
CA THR A 617 21.71 28.49 -27.60
C THR A 617 20.94 27.88 -26.44
N LEU A 618 20.79 28.63 -25.35
CA LEU A 618 20.03 28.20 -24.17
C LEU A 618 18.53 28.00 -24.50
N VAL A 619 18.01 26.85 -24.18
CA VAL A 619 16.61 26.46 -24.41
C VAL A 619 15.84 26.39 -23.11
N HIS A 620 16.42 25.77 -22.08
CA HIS A 620 15.79 25.59 -20.78
C HIS A 620 16.86 25.48 -19.69
N GLN A 621 16.49 25.75 -18.44
CA GLN A 621 17.40 25.61 -17.30
C GLN A 621 16.64 25.37 -16.01
N GLY A 622 17.28 24.77 -15.05
CA GLY A 622 16.75 24.52 -13.71
C GLY A 622 17.75 23.79 -12.83
N LYS A 623 17.26 23.25 -11.73
CA LYS A 623 18.04 22.49 -10.75
C LYS A 623 17.48 21.07 -10.59
N SER A 624 18.36 20.12 -10.28
CA SER A 624 17.95 18.74 -10.02
C SER A 624 17.14 18.64 -8.71
N ARG A 625 16.23 17.68 -8.68
CA ARG A 625 15.53 17.22 -7.47
C ARG A 625 16.14 15.89 -7.06
N GLY A 626 16.97 15.91 -6.01
CA GLY A 626 17.81 14.75 -5.76
C GLY A 626 18.70 14.46 -6.97
N GLY A 627 18.67 13.21 -7.47
CA GLY A 627 19.42 12.76 -8.64
C GLY A 627 18.75 12.98 -10.00
N THR A 628 17.62 13.71 -10.07
CA THR A 628 16.76 13.75 -11.26
C THR A 628 16.37 15.20 -11.63
N TYR A 629 16.21 15.46 -12.93
CA TYR A 629 15.65 16.69 -13.47
C TYR A 629 14.65 16.37 -14.58
N THR A 630 13.54 17.10 -14.65
CA THR A 630 12.49 16.89 -15.65
C THR A 630 12.35 18.08 -16.58
N TRP A 631 12.09 17.81 -17.87
CA TRP A 631 11.88 18.82 -18.90
C TRP A 631 10.66 18.47 -19.76
N ASP A 632 9.76 19.43 -19.96
CA ASP A 632 8.53 19.27 -20.75
C ASP A 632 8.72 19.45 -22.27
N GLY A 633 9.95 19.53 -22.75
CA GLY A 633 10.27 19.74 -24.15
C GLY A 633 9.93 21.14 -24.68
N LYS A 634 9.79 22.14 -23.77
CA LYS A 634 9.54 23.54 -24.16
C LYS A 634 10.73 24.44 -23.90
N ASP A 635 10.77 25.54 -24.65
CA ASP A 635 11.76 26.62 -24.48
C ASP A 635 11.36 27.55 -23.29
N LEU A 636 12.24 28.47 -22.90
CA LEU A 636 12.01 29.47 -21.86
C LEU A 636 10.77 30.35 -22.08
N LYS A 637 10.16 30.31 -23.28
CA LYS A 637 8.93 31.03 -23.63
C LYS A 637 7.70 30.12 -23.64
N GLY A 638 7.85 28.87 -23.18
CA GLY A 638 6.77 27.87 -23.13
C GLY A 638 6.39 27.25 -24.50
N ARG A 639 7.19 27.40 -25.54
CA ARG A 639 6.94 26.86 -26.90
C ARG A 639 7.63 25.49 -27.03
N LYS A 640 6.96 24.51 -27.63
CA LYS A 640 7.57 23.20 -27.94
C LYS A 640 8.79 23.40 -28.89
N VAL A 641 9.91 22.78 -28.52
CA VAL A 641 11.16 22.87 -29.29
C VAL A 641 11.06 22.09 -30.61
N ALA A 642 11.89 22.41 -31.58
CA ALA A 642 11.93 21.72 -32.88
C ALA A 642 12.60 20.34 -32.80
N SER A 643 12.43 19.50 -33.83
CA SER A 643 13.23 18.28 -33.99
C SER A 643 14.73 18.63 -34.03
N GLY A 644 15.54 17.84 -33.34
CA GLY A 644 16.97 18.10 -33.27
C GLY A 644 17.64 17.40 -32.06
N ILE A 645 18.94 17.64 -31.95
CA ILE A 645 19.73 17.17 -30.80
C ILE A 645 19.94 18.35 -29.83
N TYR A 646 19.58 18.11 -28.58
CA TYR A 646 19.77 19.04 -27.47
C TYR A 646 20.85 18.52 -26.54
N MET A 647 21.71 19.40 -26.04
CA MET A 647 22.77 19.07 -25.10
C MET A 647 22.33 19.47 -23.70
N VAL A 648 22.38 18.54 -22.77
CA VAL A 648 22.16 18.80 -21.35
C VAL A 648 23.51 19.01 -20.71
N GLN A 649 23.79 20.19 -20.26
CA GLN A 649 25.00 20.57 -19.53
C GLN A 649 24.68 20.58 -18.03
N THR A 650 25.52 19.95 -17.23
CA THR A 650 25.35 19.87 -15.78
C THR A 650 26.51 20.50 -15.03
N ALA A 651 26.25 21.05 -13.86
CA ALA A 651 27.25 21.50 -12.90
C ALA A 651 26.78 21.19 -11.48
N THR A 652 27.70 20.98 -10.54
CA THR A 652 27.34 20.84 -9.13
C THR A 652 26.81 22.15 -8.56
N ASN A 653 26.11 22.14 -7.44
CA ASN A 653 25.64 23.33 -6.74
C ASN A 653 26.77 24.29 -6.33
N GLU A 654 28.00 23.78 -6.17
CA GLU A 654 29.22 24.57 -5.88
C GLU A 654 29.84 25.15 -7.18
N GLY A 655 29.25 24.87 -8.34
CA GLY A 655 29.72 25.37 -9.63
C GLY A 655 30.84 24.54 -10.26
N SER A 656 31.18 23.38 -9.72
CA SER A 656 32.13 22.45 -10.34
C SER A 656 31.53 21.87 -11.62
N LYS A 657 32.38 21.62 -12.62
CA LYS A 657 31.95 21.10 -13.92
C LYS A 657 31.43 19.66 -13.75
N GLY A 658 30.19 19.44 -14.16
CA GLY A 658 29.61 18.12 -14.33
C GLY A 658 29.90 17.51 -15.71
N THR A 659 28.90 16.86 -16.29
CA THR A 659 29.00 16.17 -17.57
C THR A 659 27.98 16.72 -18.58
N VAL A 660 27.99 16.14 -19.79
CA VAL A 660 27.04 16.49 -20.86
C VAL A 660 26.39 15.23 -21.39
N CYS A 661 25.07 15.17 -21.37
CA CYS A 661 24.32 14.15 -22.09
C CYS A 661 23.53 14.77 -23.27
N LYS A 662 22.94 13.92 -24.11
CA LYS A 662 22.23 14.34 -25.31
C LYS A 662 20.79 13.85 -25.29
N ILE A 663 19.87 14.69 -25.81
CA ILE A 663 18.47 14.34 -26.01
C ILE A 663 18.16 14.52 -27.51
N ALA A 664 17.67 13.47 -28.16
CA ALA A 664 17.20 13.54 -29.55
C ALA A 664 15.67 13.70 -29.52
N ILE A 665 15.16 14.76 -30.17
CA ILE A 665 13.72 15.01 -30.33
C ILE A 665 13.34 14.80 -31.77
N ILE A 666 12.34 13.99 -32.03
CA ILE A 666 11.77 13.67 -33.35
C ILE A 666 10.34 14.23 -33.38
N LYS A 667 9.97 14.90 -34.46
CA LYS A 667 8.60 15.38 -34.72
C LYS A 667 8.03 14.74 -35.95
#